data_8ef4b34bb7e0608ba906b30ceebef388
#
_entry.id   8ef4b34bb7e0608ba906b30ceebef388
#
_cell.length_a   1.000
_cell.length_b   1.000
_cell.length_c   1.000
_cell.angle_alpha   90.00
_cell.angle_beta   90.00
_cell.angle_gamma   90.00
#
_symmetry.space_group_name_H-M   'P 1'
#
loop_
_entity.id
_entity.type
_entity.pdbx_description
1 polymer ?
#
loop_
_entity_poly.entity_id
_entity_poly.type
_entity_poly.pdbx_seq_one_letter_code
_entity_poly.pdbx_strand_id
1 'polypeptide(L)'
;MFRRKIRRRVKTKTSVSFTVREKARLIRISSFLKGASCLPALSLTISILCFMPQNARSQENGKSAGEISGLNVLLITIDTIRADRVGFYGYPIETPGMDFLAEEGACFMNALCQAPLTLPSHASIMTGTNPTFHQIKNNGTYYLKERFTTLAEVLQENGYRTAAFIGAFPLHAKFGLDQGFELYDDEFNNPAYLEGYELQRTAEHVCASASDWLETHTGRKFFAWVHLYDPHLPYTPPPPFDEKYDDPYDGEIAYTDSQIVWIIELLKNKDLYENTLIIVVGDHGEGLGDHGEKDHGIFIYDTTMKVPFIMHGPGVIPAGIRIDDQVRTIDIFPTVLDFLKIRIPGDCRGTSLRPLLEGKNLELDAYGETYLPLLACGWSELKMLRTNEWKYIRAPKPELYHLESDADEKRNLINRESEVAARLEKRLSEIEDRENAPGTGEARKKSIPEDLRKKLISLGYIRGGAADSAQKSDIDPKDKIAVFEKIQQAEQALFLHDQPGEAEGILENLVKEEPDNHLVHNLLGLTFQKQERWEKSIDAIQRALRLKPDDSYAHYLLAVSYYKSGKKAPAVEHAEIVLSHFERHFDALLFLANIYKEHGEYDKGIGYVEKALEIEPGSEDLKLLYANYLLMLKEYGKARREYEKFIEMSPENPKAHHGLGLAHFFLGEYEKAIKCFTLEKNFRSNPDSNFFLGMAYGRLGKYQKAIDFLKKHLASLPAEKIEKRKRAEAAISYFQSKRERN
;
A
#
# COMPACT_ATOMS: atom_id res chain seq x y z
N MET A 1 -25.22 25.10 31.28
CA MET A 1 -25.18 26.55 31.03
C MET A 1 -24.25 26.86 29.86
N PHE A 2 -24.29 26.05 28.76
CA PHE A 2 -23.43 26.21 27.59
C PHE A 2 -24.14 25.87 26.26
N ARG A 3 -25.44 26.20 26.16
CA ARG A 3 -26.27 26.00 24.96
C ARG A 3 -27.09 27.21 24.59
N ARG A 4 -26.52 28.43 24.62
CA ARG A 4 -27.21 29.66 24.17
C ARG A 4 -26.24 30.76 23.78
N LYS A 5 -25.41 30.54 22.71
CA LYS A 5 -24.70 31.65 22.03
C LYS A 5 -24.14 31.24 20.66
N ILE A 6 -24.95 30.72 19.74
CA ILE A 6 -24.66 30.78 18.30
C ILE A 6 -26.00 30.85 17.56
N ARG A 7 -26.62 32.04 17.59
CA ARG A 7 -27.70 32.46 16.68
C ARG A 7 -27.65 33.97 16.53
N ARG A 8 -26.73 34.48 15.76
CA ARG A 8 -26.76 35.83 15.14
C ARG A 8 -25.43 36.10 14.41
N ARG A 9 -25.39 35.73 13.14
CA ARG A 9 -24.64 36.38 12.04
C ARG A 9 -24.56 35.37 10.89
N VAL A 10 -25.47 35.48 9.95
CA VAL A 10 -25.19 35.37 8.52
C VAL A 10 -26.45 35.84 7.80
N LYS A 11 -26.38 37.07 7.34
CA LYS A 11 -27.17 37.58 6.22
C LYS A 11 -26.20 38.27 5.33
N THR A 12 -25.64 37.55 4.38
CA THR A 12 -25.13 38.11 3.13
C THR A 12 -25.42 37.11 2.02
N LYS A 13 -26.11 37.58 1.01
CA LYS A 13 -26.45 36.86 -0.21
C LYS A 13 -25.16 36.62 -1.00
N THR A 14 -24.81 35.38 -1.20
CA THR A 14 -23.93 34.95 -2.29
C THR A 14 -24.60 33.77 -2.99
N SER A 15 -24.82 33.91 -4.28
CA SER A 15 -25.32 32.85 -5.16
C SER A 15 -24.25 31.77 -5.28
N VAL A 16 -24.48 30.61 -4.68
CA VAL A 16 -23.66 29.42 -4.80
C VAL A 16 -24.18 28.61 -5.96
N SER A 17 -23.38 28.44 -6.98
CA SER A 17 -23.65 27.49 -8.05
C SER A 17 -23.31 26.09 -7.56
N PHE A 18 -24.33 25.26 -7.39
CA PHE A 18 -24.14 23.84 -7.02
C PHE A 18 -23.55 23.07 -8.21
N THR A 19 -22.56 22.22 -7.89
CA THR A 19 -21.98 21.29 -8.87
C THR A 19 -22.98 20.20 -9.25
N VAL A 20 -22.73 19.49 -10.36
CA VAL A 20 -23.57 18.39 -10.83
C VAL A 20 -23.78 17.30 -9.76
N ARG A 21 -22.78 17.09 -8.88
CA ARG A 21 -22.83 16.16 -7.73
C ARG A 21 -23.91 16.53 -6.69
N GLU A 22 -24.06 17.80 -6.37
CA GLU A 22 -25.06 18.26 -5.39
C GLU A 22 -26.48 18.17 -5.94
N LYS A 23 -26.68 18.35 -7.26
CA LYS A 23 -27.97 18.16 -7.93
C LYS A 23 -28.39 16.68 -7.96
N ALA A 24 -27.46 15.75 -8.13
CA ALA A 24 -27.73 14.31 -8.08
C ALA A 24 -28.17 13.84 -6.67
N ARG A 25 -27.55 14.37 -5.61
CA ARG A 25 -27.96 14.10 -4.22
C ARG A 25 -29.38 14.59 -3.90
N LEU A 26 -29.79 15.75 -4.41
CA LEU A 26 -31.12 16.30 -4.21
C LEU A 26 -32.22 15.54 -4.99
N ILE A 27 -31.89 14.96 -6.14
CA ILE A 27 -32.81 14.13 -6.93
C ILE A 27 -33.05 12.77 -6.24
N ARG A 28 -32.03 12.16 -5.60
CA ARG A 28 -32.19 10.91 -4.82
C ARG A 28 -33.08 11.07 -3.58
N ILE A 29 -33.03 12.21 -2.89
CA ILE A 29 -33.88 12.48 -1.72
C ILE A 29 -35.36 12.70 -2.15
N SER A 30 -35.60 13.19 -3.36
CA SER A 30 -36.98 13.42 -3.88
C SER A 30 -37.67 12.13 -4.34
N SER A 31 -36.94 11.11 -4.79
CA SER A 31 -37.50 9.80 -5.18
C SER A 31 -37.85 8.91 -3.96
N PHE A 32 -37.16 9.07 -2.83
CA PHE A 32 -37.41 8.30 -1.62
C PHE A 32 -38.66 8.73 -0.83
N LEU A 33 -39.17 9.95 -1.08
CA LEU A 33 -40.35 10.49 -0.40
C LEU A 33 -41.69 10.29 -1.15
N LYS A 34 -41.71 9.56 -2.27
CA LYS A 34 -42.92 9.28 -3.07
C LYS A 34 -43.48 7.85 -2.93
N GLY A 35 -42.91 7.02 -2.06
CA GLY A 35 -43.25 5.61 -1.91
C GLY A 35 -44.00 5.20 -0.64
N ALA A 36 -44.76 6.09 0.01
CA ALA A 36 -45.56 5.70 1.19
C ALA A 36 -46.98 6.22 1.13
N SER A 37 -47.92 5.43 0.63
CA SER A 37 -49.32 5.44 1.05
C SER A 37 -50.09 4.21 0.56
N CYS A 38 -50.39 3.34 1.52
CA CYS A 38 -51.54 2.44 1.76
C CYS A 38 -52.56 2.06 0.67
N LEU A 39 -52.61 0.73 0.37
CA LEU A 39 -53.69 -0.28 0.37
C LEU A 39 -55.18 0.13 0.10
N PRO A 40 -56.13 -0.78 -0.37
CA PRO A 40 -56.06 -2.22 -0.66
C PRO A 40 -56.78 -2.75 -1.94
N ALA A 41 -56.47 -3.99 -2.29
CA ALA A 41 -57.23 -5.02 -3.02
C ALA A 41 -58.33 -4.64 -4.04
N LEU A 42 -58.16 -5.12 -5.29
CA LEU A 42 -59.19 -5.80 -6.09
C LEU A 42 -58.59 -6.71 -7.16
N SER A 43 -58.99 -7.95 -7.14
CA SER A 43 -58.74 -8.98 -8.15
C SER A 43 -59.33 -8.65 -9.49
N LEU A 44 -58.56 -8.75 -10.57
CA LEU A 44 -59.15 -8.88 -11.93
C LEU A 44 -58.29 -9.88 -12.74
N THR A 45 -58.87 -11.05 -12.94
CA THR A 45 -58.45 -12.08 -13.90
C THR A 45 -58.65 -11.56 -15.33
N ILE A 46 -57.60 -11.46 -16.12
CA ILE A 46 -57.73 -11.31 -17.59
C ILE A 46 -56.91 -12.40 -18.25
N SER A 47 -57.66 -13.32 -18.87
CA SER A 47 -57.19 -14.31 -19.81
C SER A 47 -56.70 -13.61 -21.10
N ILE A 48 -55.48 -13.82 -21.51
CA ILE A 48 -54.99 -13.44 -22.85
C ILE A 48 -54.71 -14.71 -23.63
N LEU A 49 -55.48 -14.86 -24.69
CA LEU A 49 -55.35 -15.89 -25.72
C LEU A 49 -54.03 -15.78 -26.46
N CYS A 50 -53.45 -16.95 -26.74
CA CYS A 50 -52.42 -17.15 -27.73
C CYS A 50 -52.82 -16.64 -29.12
N PHE A 51 -51.98 -15.79 -29.72
CA PHE A 51 -51.89 -15.65 -31.18
C PHE A 51 -50.43 -15.82 -31.56
N MET A 52 -50.11 -16.96 -32.17
CA MET A 52 -48.91 -17.14 -33.00
C MET A 52 -49.19 -16.63 -34.40
N PRO A 53 -48.27 -15.94 -35.04
CA PRO A 53 -48.11 -15.95 -36.47
C PRO A 53 -46.93 -16.85 -36.87
N GLN A 54 -47.23 -17.78 -37.78
CA GLN A 54 -46.25 -18.59 -38.49
C GLN A 54 -45.52 -17.75 -39.56
N ASN A 55 -44.26 -18.11 -39.75
CA ASN A 55 -43.43 -17.94 -40.95
C ASN A 55 -42.98 -16.53 -41.36
N ALA A 56 -41.73 -16.24 -40.99
CA ALA A 56 -40.82 -15.61 -41.94
C ALA A 56 -39.44 -16.31 -41.84
N ARG A 57 -39.12 -17.17 -42.77
CA ARG A 57 -37.76 -17.53 -43.12
C ARG A 57 -37.04 -16.26 -43.52
N SER A 58 -36.17 -15.74 -42.69
CA SER A 58 -35.16 -14.77 -43.07
C SER A 58 -33.79 -15.45 -43.07
N GLN A 59 -33.17 -15.31 -44.17
CA GLN A 59 -31.85 -15.73 -44.58
C GLN A 59 -30.84 -15.59 -43.43
N GLU A 60 -30.14 -16.69 -43.15
CA GLU A 60 -28.83 -16.68 -42.53
C GLU A 60 -27.88 -15.83 -43.39
N ASN A 61 -27.78 -14.56 -43.04
CA ASN A 61 -26.59 -13.81 -43.38
C ASN A 61 -25.50 -14.29 -42.41
N GLY A 62 -24.67 -15.20 -42.89
CA GLY A 62 -23.38 -15.48 -42.33
C GLY A 62 -22.57 -14.18 -42.24
N LYS A 63 -22.69 -13.47 -41.15
CA LYS A 63 -21.62 -12.54 -40.73
C LYS A 63 -20.44 -13.46 -40.42
N SER A 64 -19.49 -13.51 -41.38
CA SER A 64 -18.13 -13.92 -41.09
C SER A 64 -17.74 -13.21 -39.79
N ALA A 65 -17.15 -13.99 -38.85
CA ALA A 65 -16.54 -13.43 -37.65
C ALA A 65 -15.67 -12.25 -38.10
N GLY A 66 -16.21 -11.04 -38.00
CA GLY A 66 -15.51 -9.83 -38.34
C GLY A 66 -14.31 -9.77 -37.40
N GLU A 67 -13.17 -9.47 -37.96
CA GLU A 67 -11.95 -9.22 -37.20
C GLU A 67 -12.27 -8.18 -36.14
N ILE A 68 -12.45 -8.63 -34.87
CA ILE A 68 -12.57 -7.76 -33.70
C ILE A 68 -11.14 -7.31 -33.38
N SER A 69 -10.58 -6.44 -34.19
CA SER A 69 -9.30 -5.80 -33.88
C SER A 69 -9.60 -4.60 -33.01
N GLY A 70 -9.52 -4.78 -31.67
CA GLY A 70 -9.48 -3.62 -30.79
C GLY A 70 -10.40 -3.58 -29.59
N LEU A 71 -10.62 -4.71 -28.90
CA LEU A 71 -11.28 -4.69 -27.60
C LEU A 71 -10.52 -3.80 -26.61
N ASN A 72 -11.25 -3.05 -25.79
CA ASN A 72 -10.73 -2.49 -24.55
C ASN A 72 -10.52 -3.62 -23.53
N VAL A 73 -9.70 -3.39 -22.53
CA VAL A 73 -9.50 -4.33 -21.44
C VAL A 73 -9.75 -3.62 -20.11
N LEU A 74 -10.62 -4.18 -19.29
CA LEU A 74 -10.87 -3.76 -17.92
C LEU A 74 -10.55 -4.93 -17.01
N LEU A 75 -9.51 -4.80 -16.18
CA LEU A 75 -9.16 -5.75 -15.14
C LEU A 75 -9.61 -5.17 -13.80
N ILE A 76 -10.50 -5.87 -13.10
CA ILE A 76 -10.91 -5.55 -11.73
C ILE A 76 -10.32 -6.63 -10.82
N THR A 77 -9.46 -6.24 -9.89
CA THR A 77 -8.94 -7.13 -8.86
C THR A 77 -9.54 -6.76 -7.51
N ILE A 78 -9.93 -7.76 -6.72
CA ILE A 78 -10.57 -7.59 -5.42
C ILE A 78 -9.67 -8.23 -4.37
N ASP A 79 -9.26 -7.45 -3.37
CA ASP A 79 -8.39 -7.89 -2.29
C ASP A 79 -9.12 -8.89 -1.38
N THR A 80 -8.43 -9.91 -0.90
CA THR A 80 -8.89 -10.91 0.10
C THR A 80 -10.24 -11.60 -0.15
N ILE A 81 -10.77 -11.61 -1.38
CA ILE A 81 -12.09 -12.17 -1.64
C ILE A 81 -12.06 -13.69 -1.80
N ARG A 82 -12.81 -14.41 -0.97
CA ARG A 82 -12.99 -15.86 -1.05
C ARG A 82 -13.99 -16.26 -2.13
N ALA A 83 -13.64 -17.28 -2.92
CA ALA A 83 -14.55 -17.82 -3.95
C ALA A 83 -15.85 -18.37 -3.35
N ASP A 84 -15.78 -19.06 -2.20
CA ASP A 84 -16.94 -19.66 -1.54
C ASP A 84 -17.85 -18.65 -0.80
N ARG A 85 -17.57 -17.35 -0.88
CA ARG A 85 -18.38 -16.26 -0.31
C ARG A 85 -19.06 -15.38 -1.37
N VAL A 86 -19.10 -15.83 -2.63
CA VAL A 86 -19.71 -15.08 -3.75
C VAL A 86 -20.94 -15.82 -4.30
N GLY A 87 -21.95 -15.06 -4.74
CA GLY A 87 -23.26 -15.58 -5.13
C GLY A 87 -23.23 -16.65 -6.23
N PHE A 88 -22.53 -16.40 -7.32
CA PHE A 88 -22.47 -17.38 -8.44
C PHE A 88 -21.71 -18.68 -8.11
N TYR A 89 -20.94 -18.73 -7.01
CA TYR A 89 -20.39 -19.97 -6.44
C TYR A 89 -21.37 -20.71 -5.53
N GLY A 90 -22.54 -20.12 -5.25
CA GLY A 90 -23.61 -20.75 -4.46
C GLY A 90 -23.72 -20.26 -3.03
N TYR A 91 -22.99 -19.23 -2.63
CA TYR A 91 -23.13 -18.62 -1.31
C TYR A 91 -24.37 -17.70 -1.26
N PRO A 92 -25.16 -17.68 -0.16
CA PRO A 92 -26.41 -16.93 -0.09
C PRO A 92 -26.19 -15.42 0.17
N ILE A 93 -25.43 -14.77 -0.68
CA ILE A 93 -25.14 -13.32 -0.68
C ILE A 93 -25.66 -12.69 -1.98
N GLU A 94 -25.98 -11.41 -1.94
CA GLU A 94 -26.34 -10.66 -3.14
C GLU A 94 -25.07 -10.03 -3.76
N THR A 95 -24.63 -10.58 -4.89
CA THR A 95 -23.53 -10.06 -5.70
C THR A 95 -23.96 -9.83 -7.16
N PRO A 96 -24.98 -8.95 -7.39
CA PRO A 96 -25.61 -8.83 -8.71
C PRO A 96 -24.67 -8.39 -9.82
N GLY A 97 -23.58 -7.68 -9.53
CA GLY A 97 -22.60 -7.28 -10.53
C GLY A 97 -21.75 -8.45 -11.02
N MET A 98 -21.19 -9.22 -10.10
CA MET A 98 -20.42 -10.42 -10.42
C MET A 98 -21.31 -11.52 -11.01
N ASP A 99 -22.52 -11.74 -10.45
CA ASP A 99 -23.47 -12.73 -10.95
C ASP A 99 -23.89 -12.40 -12.40
N PHE A 100 -24.18 -11.14 -12.70
CA PHE A 100 -24.49 -10.69 -14.05
C PHE A 100 -23.33 -10.95 -15.04
N LEU A 101 -22.09 -10.63 -14.66
CA LEU A 101 -20.93 -10.88 -15.52
C LEU A 101 -20.67 -12.40 -15.70
N ALA A 102 -20.95 -13.23 -14.70
CA ALA A 102 -20.85 -14.68 -14.80
C ALA A 102 -21.93 -15.27 -15.73
N GLU A 103 -23.16 -14.73 -15.69
CA GLU A 103 -24.26 -15.15 -16.60
C GLU A 103 -24.00 -14.73 -18.05
N GLU A 104 -23.45 -13.53 -18.29
CA GLU A 104 -23.15 -12.97 -19.61
C GLU A 104 -21.75 -13.36 -20.14
N GLY A 105 -20.98 -14.13 -19.39
CA GLY A 105 -19.60 -14.51 -19.70
C GLY A 105 -19.24 -15.92 -19.28
N ALA A 106 -18.02 -16.09 -18.82
CA ALA A 106 -17.48 -17.36 -18.31
C ALA A 106 -17.02 -17.22 -16.84
N CYS A 107 -17.40 -18.15 -15.98
CA CYS A 107 -16.92 -18.25 -14.62
C CYS A 107 -16.01 -19.48 -14.44
N PHE A 108 -14.89 -19.29 -13.73
CA PHE A 108 -13.90 -20.35 -13.46
C PHE A 108 -14.06 -20.81 -12.01
N MET A 109 -14.48 -22.05 -11.81
CA MET A 109 -14.85 -22.57 -10.50
C MET A 109 -13.64 -22.94 -9.63
N ASN A 110 -12.46 -23.11 -10.23
CA ASN A 110 -11.22 -23.51 -9.56
C ASN A 110 -10.05 -22.63 -10.00
N ALA A 111 -10.13 -21.31 -9.73
CA ALA A 111 -9.03 -20.38 -9.99
C ALA A 111 -8.14 -20.23 -8.77
N LEU A 112 -6.82 -20.35 -8.96
CA LEU A 112 -5.79 -20.29 -7.91
C LEU A 112 -4.87 -19.10 -8.10
N CYS A 113 -4.65 -18.33 -7.02
CA CYS A 113 -3.56 -17.38 -6.95
C CYS A 113 -2.22 -18.10 -6.65
N GLN A 114 -1.10 -17.36 -6.78
CA GLN A 114 0.24 -17.93 -6.58
C GLN A 114 0.83 -17.59 -5.21
N ALA A 115 0.23 -16.65 -4.50
CA ALA A 115 0.60 -16.29 -3.14
C ALA A 115 -0.60 -15.67 -2.42
N PRO A 116 -0.79 -15.94 -1.11
CA PRO A 116 -1.88 -15.35 -0.33
C PRO A 116 -1.48 -13.96 0.22
N LEU A 117 -0.95 -13.09 -0.65
CA LEU A 117 -0.47 -11.74 -0.33
C LEU A 117 -0.62 -10.82 -1.54
N THR A 118 -1.07 -9.61 -1.31
CA THR A 118 -1.45 -8.60 -2.32
C THR A 118 -0.38 -8.35 -3.38
N LEU A 119 0.84 -7.91 -2.98
CA LEU A 119 1.90 -7.55 -3.93
C LEU A 119 2.44 -8.76 -4.72
N PRO A 120 2.77 -9.92 -4.12
CA PRO A 120 3.21 -11.10 -4.85
C PRO A 120 2.15 -11.62 -5.84
N SER A 121 0.88 -11.62 -5.44
CA SER A 121 -0.21 -12.07 -6.32
C SER A 121 -0.42 -11.13 -7.51
N HIS A 122 -0.47 -9.81 -7.28
CA HIS A 122 -0.61 -8.86 -8.39
C HIS A 122 0.61 -8.84 -9.31
N ALA A 123 1.84 -9.01 -8.77
CA ALA A 123 3.01 -9.17 -9.62
C ALA A 123 2.89 -10.41 -10.52
N SER A 124 2.32 -11.50 -9.99
CA SER A 124 2.04 -12.70 -10.78
C SER A 124 0.99 -12.46 -11.87
N ILE A 125 -0.11 -11.78 -11.55
CA ILE A 125 -1.17 -11.41 -12.53
C ILE A 125 -0.59 -10.52 -13.63
N MET A 126 0.16 -9.47 -13.26
CA MET A 126 0.67 -8.46 -14.20
C MET A 126 1.80 -8.94 -15.08
N THR A 127 2.55 -9.97 -14.66
CA THR A 127 3.70 -10.50 -15.44
C THR A 127 3.43 -11.88 -16.06
N GLY A 128 2.35 -12.57 -15.66
CA GLY A 128 2.10 -13.94 -16.05
C GLY A 128 3.17 -14.93 -15.52
N THR A 129 3.81 -14.64 -14.36
CA THR A 129 4.91 -15.42 -13.81
C THR A 129 4.68 -15.79 -12.34
N ASN A 130 5.31 -16.86 -11.86
CA ASN A 130 5.21 -17.26 -10.46
C ASN A 130 6.12 -16.41 -9.55
N PRO A 131 5.82 -16.31 -8.23
CA PRO A 131 6.66 -15.60 -7.27
C PRO A 131 8.11 -16.09 -7.23
N THR A 132 8.34 -17.39 -7.43
CA THR A 132 9.69 -17.95 -7.53
C THR A 132 10.48 -17.40 -8.73
N PHE A 133 9.82 -16.90 -9.80
CA PHE A 133 10.47 -16.28 -10.96
C PHE A 133 10.69 -14.77 -10.77
N HIS A 134 9.65 -14.00 -10.39
CA HIS A 134 9.78 -12.56 -10.19
C HIS A 134 10.38 -12.18 -8.82
N GLN A 135 10.49 -13.13 -7.89
CA GLN A 135 11.16 -12.98 -6.59
C GLN A 135 10.50 -12.00 -5.60
N ILE A 136 9.24 -11.65 -5.78
CA ILE A 136 8.48 -10.88 -4.80
C ILE A 136 7.83 -11.86 -3.82
N LYS A 137 8.21 -11.78 -2.53
CA LYS A 137 7.88 -12.79 -1.51
C LYS A 137 6.99 -12.28 -0.39
N ASN A 138 6.84 -10.96 -0.24
CA ASN A 138 5.91 -10.36 0.72
C ASN A 138 5.51 -8.94 0.29
N ASN A 139 4.58 -8.35 1.03
CA ASN A 139 4.19 -6.96 0.91
C ASN A 139 5.27 -6.02 1.47
N GLY A 140 5.47 -4.86 0.86
CA GLY A 140 6.16 -3.70 1.43
C GLY A 140 7.68 -3.71 1.40
N THR A 141 8.37 -4.86 1.31
CA THR A 141 9.85 -4.90 1.29
C THR A 141 10.46 -5.24 -0.06
N TYR A 142 9.71 -5.91 -0.92
CA TYR A 142 10.11 -6.27 -2.27
C TYR A 142 9.51 -5.30 -3.30
N TYR A 143 10.05 -5.29 -4.51
CA TYR A 143 9.50 -4.53 -5.64
C TYR A 143 9.77 -5.24 -6.96
N LEU A 144 8.88 -5.05 -7.94
CA LEU A 144 9.04 -5.58 -9.28
C LEU A 144 10.15 -4.83 -10.02
N LYS A 145 11.12 -5.58 -10.58
CA LYS A 145 12.22 -5.00 -11.34
C LYS A 145 11.77 -4.69 -12.77
N GLU A 146 12.32 -3.63 -13.37
CA GLU A 146 12.06 -3.20 -14.76
C GLU A 146 12.30 -4.28 -15.82
N ARG A 147 13.07 -5.33 -15.51
CA ARG A 147 13.32 -6.44 -16.45
C ARG A 147 12.13 -7.36 -16.66
N PHE A 148 11.12 -7.33 -15.77
CA PHE A 148 9.91 -8.15 -15.90
C PHE A 148 8.88 -7.37 -16.67
N THR A 149 8.52 -7.90 -17.84
CA THR A 149 7.52 -7.28 -18.71
C THR A 149 6.12 -7.41 -18.11
N THR A 150 5.43 -6.29 -17.94
CA THR A 150 4.06 -6.25 -17.44
C THR A 150 3.02 -6.29 -18.57
N LEU A 151 1.79 -6.66 -18.24
CA LEU A 151 0.66 -6.59 -19.17
C LEU A 151 0.45 -5.15 -19.68
N ALA A 152 0.63 -4.16 -18.79
CA ALA A 152 0.49 -2.75 -19.15
C ALA A 152 1.54 -2.30 -20.16
N GLU A 153 2.80 -2.71 -20.01
CA GLU A 153 3.85 -2.39 -21.01
C GLU A 153 3.53 -2.99 -22.37
N VAL A 154 3.16 -4.28 -22.41
CA VAL A 154 2.81 -4.94 -23.68
C VAL A 154 1.62 -4.24 -24.35
N LEU A 155 0.59 -3.87 -23.59
CA LEU A 155 -0.58 -3.21 -24.15
C LEU A 155 -0.28 -1.77 -24.58
N GLN A 156 0.53 -1.02 -23.79
CA GLN A 156 0.99 0.32 -24.16
C GLN A 156 1.78 0.32 -25.47
N GLU A 157 2.72 -0.63 -25.62
CA GLU A 157 3.49 -0.82 -26.87
C GLU A 157 2.60 -1.14 -28.09
N ASN A 158 1.41 -1.74 -27.83
CA ASN A 158 0.42 -2.03 -28.87
C ASN A 158 -0.65 -0.94 -29.03
N GLY A 159 -0.40 0.28 -28.50
CA GLY A 159 -1.17 1.48 -28.73
C GLY A 159 -2.40 1.64 -27.82
N TYR A 160 -2.47 0.90 -26.72
CA TYR A 160 -3.49 1.09 -25.69
C TYR A 160 -3.13 2.28 -24.79
N ARG A 161 -4.13 3.06 -24.39
CA ARG A 161 -4.02 3.97 -23.25
C ARG A 161 -4.10 3.13 -21.98
N THR A 162 -3.19 3.33 -21.06
CA THR A 162 -3.07 2.48 -19.86
C THR A 162 -3.28 3.30 -18.60
N ALA A 163 -4.18 2.84 -17.72
CA ALA A 163 -4.44 3.48 -16.44
C ALA A 163 -4.62 2.44 -15.33
N ALA A 164 -4.17 2.76 -14.13
CA ALA A 164 -4.39 1.97 -12.92
C ALA A 164 -4.98 2.85 -11.82
N PHE A 165 -5.90 2.29 -11.04
CA PHE A 165 -6.59 2.94 -9.92
C PHE A 165 -6.48 2.01 -8.71
N ILE A 166 -5.70 2.41 -7.71
CA ILE A 166 -5.21 1.52 -6.66
C ILE A 166 -5.88 1.81 -5.31
N GLY A 167 -6.45 0.77 -4.69
CA GLY A 167 -7.09 0.85 -3.37
C GLY A 167 -6.15 0.54 -2.19
N ALA A 168 -5.05 -0.20 -2.43
CA ALA A 168 -4.17 -0.71 -1.36
C ALA A 168 -2.72 -0.24 -1.51
N PHE A 169 -2.12 0.17 -0.40
CA PHE A 169 -0.74 0.66 -0.38
C PHE A 169 0.34 -0.35 -0.83
N PRO A 170 0.23 -1.69 -0.61
CA PRO A 170 1.18 -2.64 -1.17
C PRO A 170 1.36 -2.55 -2.69
N LEU A 171 0.41 -1.91 -3.37
CA LEU A 171 0.43 -1.70 -4.82
C LEU A 171 0.87 -0.28 -5.22
N HIS A 172 1.34 0.56 -4.28
CA HIS A 172 1.89 1.88 -4.58
C HIS A 172 3.01 1.77 -5.63
N ALA A 173 3.10 2.74 -6.56
CA ALA A 173 4.07 2.80 -7.67
C ALA A 173 5.52 2.50 -7.26
N LYS A 174 5.92 2.87 -6.05
CA LYS A 174 7.25 2.56 -5.52
C LYS A 174 7.60 1.07 -5.50
N PHE A 175 6.61 0.17 -5.57
CA PHE A 175 6.83 -1.27 -5.62
C PHE A 175 6.92 -1.81 -7.06
N GLY A 176 6.87 -0.92 -8.08
CA GLY A 176 7.22 -1.22 -9.47
C GLY A 176 6.11 -1.87 -10.30
N LEU A 177 4.85 -1.82 -9.85
CA LEU A 177 3.70 -2.25 -10.65
C LEU A 177 3.14 -1.15 -11.56
N ASP A 178 3.68 0.06 -11.46
CA ASP A 178 3.36 1.21 -12.31
C ASP A 178 3.95 1.12 -13.73
N GLN A 179 4.82 0.14 -13.98
CA GLN A 179 5.49 -0.08 -15.27
C GLN A 179 4.47 -0.28 -16.38
N GLY A 180 4.52 0.58 -17.42
CA GLY A 180 3.65 0.55 -18.60
C GLY A 180 2.31 1.27 -18.42
N PHE A 181 2.02 1.90 -17.28
CA PHE A 181 0.84 2.73 -17.09
C PHE A 181 1.15 4.21 -17.39
N GLU A 182 0.31 4.84 -18.22
CA GLU A 182 0.36 6.29 -18.48
C GLU A 182 -0.19 7.09 -17.30
N LEU A 183 -1.17 6.55 -16.60
CA LEU A 183 -1.73 7.05 -15.35
C LEU A 183 -1.68 5.94 -14.31
N TYR A 184 -1.09 6.22 -13.16
CA TYR A 184 -1.10 5.33 -12.00
C TYR A 184 -1.62 6.13 -10.80
N ASP A 185 -2.92 5.95 -10.48
CA ASP A 185 -3.59 6.68 -9.40
C ASP A 185 -3.49 5.87 -8.10
N ASP A 186 -2.49 6.21 -7.30
CA ASP A 186 -2.19 5.64 -5.99
C ASP A 186 -2.10 6.73 -4.89
N GLU A 187 -2.88 7.80 -5.02
CA GLU A 187 -2.93 8.89 -4.05
C GLU A 187 -3.75 8.51 -2.81
N PHE A 188 -3.07 8.05 -1.75
CA PHE A 188 -3.70 7.68 -0.47
C PHE A 188 -3.90 8.86 0.49
N ASN A 189 -3.14 9.96 0.36
CA ASN A 189 -3.14 11.10 1.28
C ASN A 189 -4.18 12.18 0.97
N ASN A 190 -5.26 11.86 0.29
CA ASN A 190 -6.30 12.85 -0.01
C ASN A 190 -7.15 13.13 1.24
N PRO A 191 -7.30 14.40 1.69
CA PRO A 191 -8.12 14.76 2.86
C PRO A 191 -9.61 14.41 2.74
N ALA A 192 -10.07 14.04 1.52
CA ALA A 192 -11.42 13.55 1.29
C ALA A 192 -11.62 12.11 1.75
N TYR A 193 -10.54 11.36 2.02
CA TYR A 193 -10.59 10.02 2.57
C TYR A 193 -10.75 10.10 4.09
N LEU A 194 -11.48 9.16 4.67
CA LEU A 194 -11.82 9.15 6.10
C LEU A 194 -10.56 9.18 6.99
N GLU A 195 -10.58 9.97 8.06
CA GLU A 195 -9.53 10.00 9.09
C GLU A 195 -9.23 8.57 9.58
N GLY A 196 -7.96 8.16 9.52
CA GLY A 196 -7.48 6.84 9.96
C GLY A 196 -7.14 5.85 8.84
N TYR A 197 -7.53 6.12 7.58
CA TYR A 197 -7.27 5.25 6.42
C TYR A 197 -6.24 5.84 5.45
N GLU A 198 -5.14 6.34 5.98
CA GLU A 198 -4.10 7.05 5.18
C GLU A 198 -3.36 6.16 4.15
N LEU A 199 -3.57 4.84 4.16
CA LEU A 199 -2.85 3.88 3.29
C LEU A 199 -3.78 2.99 2.47
N GLN A 200 -5.07 3.31 2.41
CA GLN A 200 -6.08 2.57 1.66
C GLN A 200 -7.18 3.50 1.15
N ARG A 201 -7.89 3.05 0.12
CA ARG A 201 -9.03 3.76 -0.48
C ARG A 201 -10.19 2.79 -0.59
N THR A 202 -11.39 3.25 -0.22
CA THR A 202 -12.60 2.44 -0.39
C THR A 202 -12.91 2.20 -1.87
N ALA A 203 -13.64 1.14 -2.16
CA ALA A 203 -14.06 0.80 -3.51
C ALA A 203 -14.79 1.96 -4.21
N GLU A 204 -15.63 2.75 -3.50
CA GLU A 204 -16.29 3.94 -4.05
C GLU A 204 -15.28 4.98 -4.57
N HIS A 205 -14.22 5.26 -3.81
CA HIS A 205 -13.24 6.26 -4.21
C HIS A 205 -12.41 5.81 -5.42
N VAL A 206 -12.02 4.54 -5.44
CA VAL A 206 -11.29 3.95 -6.57
C VAL A 206 -12.14 3.96 -7.83
N CYS A 207 -13.39 3.49 -7.72
CA CYS A 207 -14.32 3.45 -8.85
C CYS A 207 -14.69 4.85 -9.35
N ALA A 208 -14.77 5.87 -8.46
CA ALA A 208 -15.01 7.25 -8.87
C ALA A 208 -13.85 7.78 -9.73
N SER A 209 -12.60 7.57 -9.32
CA SER A 209 -11.42 7.96 -10.10
C SER A 209 -11.36 7.24 -11.45
N ALA A 210 -11.63 5.93 -11.45
CA ALA A 210 -11.68 5.15 -12.68
C ALA A 210 -12.77 5.63 -13.62
N SER A 211 -13.97 5.99 -13.08
CA SER A 211 -15.09 6.50 -13.85
C SER A 211 -14.76 7.85 -14.50
N ASP A 212 -14.19 8.79 -13.77
CA ASP A 212 -13.77 10.11 -14.26
C ASP A 212 -12.77 9.95 -15.44
N TRP A 213 -11.87 8.97 -15.35
CA TRP A 213 -10.93 8.67 -16.42
C TRP A 213 -11.63 8.01 -17.63
N LEU A 214 -12.44 7.00 -17.42
CA LEU A 214 -13.17 6.30 -18.48
C LEU A 214 -14.09 7.26 -19.25
N GLU A 215 -14.74 8.24 -18.60
CA GLU A 215 -15.57 9.24 -19.24
C GLU A 215 -14.82 10.12 -20.25
N THR A 216 -13.54 10.36 -20.01
CA THR A 216 -12.70 11.25 -20.83
C THR A 216 -11.91 10.53 -21.92
N HIS A 217 -11.85 9.18 -21.90
CA HIS A 217 -10.98 8.39 -22.78
C HIS A 217 -11.73 7.43 -23.73
N THR A 218 -12.99 7.72 -24.07
CA THR A 218 -13.87 6.87 -24.90
C THR A 218 -13.45 6.70 -26.36
N GLY A 219 -12.50 7.47 -26.86
CA GLY A 219 -12.14 7.50 -28.30
C GLY A 219 -10.92 6.64 -28.69
N ARG A 220 -10.30 5.92 -27.77
CA ARG A 220 -9.12 5.07 -28.01
C ARG A 220 -9.23 3.77 -27.23
N LYS A 221 -8.57 2.72 -27.74
CA LYS A 221 -8.40 1.47 -26.98
C LYS A 221 -7.73 1.74 -25.64
N PHE A 222 -8.22 1.10 -24.60
CA PHE A 222 -7.64 1.24 -23.27
C PHE A 222 -7.42 -0.09 -22.56
N PHE A 223 -6.47 -0.09 -21.66
CA PHE A 223 -6.33 -1.03 -20.57
C PHE A 223 -6.48 -0.26 -19.25
N ALA A 224 -7.51 -0.59 -18.51
CA ALA A 224 -7.73 -0.05 -17.16
C ALA A 224 -7.62 -1.16 -16.13
N TRP A 225 -6.81 -0.94 -15.10
CA TRP A 225 -6.75 -1.79 -13.90
C TRP A 225 -7.40 -1.05 -12.74
N VAL A 226 -8.40 -1.68 -12.15
CA VAL A 226 -9.13 -1.16 -10.98
C VAL A 226 -8.95 -2.15 -9.85
N HIS A 227 -8.23 -1.76 -8.80
CA HIS A 227 -8.02 -2.59 -7.63
C HIS A 227 -8.88 -2.12 -6.48
N LEU A 228 -9.79 -2.99 -6.01
CA LEU A 228 -10.74 -2.74 -4.93
C LEU A 228 -10.18 -3.37 -3.66
N TYR A 229 -10.01 -2.54 -2.62
CA TYR A 229 -9.43 -2.97 -1.35
C TYR A 229 -10.42 -3.73 -0.46
N ASP A 230 -11.68 -3.26 -0.41
CA ASP A 230 -12.72 -4.00 0.30
C ASP A 230 -12.96 -5.36 -0.41
N PRO A 231 -13.05 -6.49 0.28
CA PRO A 231 -13.30 -6.76 1.70
C PRO A 231 -12.04 -7.14 2.51
N HIS A 232 -11.16 -6.22 2.82
CA HIS A 232 -9.97 -6.45 3.64
C HIS A 232 -10.16 -5.94 5.07
N LEU A 233 -9.54 -6.59 6.07
CA LEU A 233 -9.52 -6.13 7.46
C LEU A 233 -9.04 -4.67 7.59
N PRO A 234 -9.64 -3.88 8.52
CA PRO A 234 -10.82 -4.18 9.35
C PRO A 234 -12.10 -4.09 8.55
N TYR A 235 -12.99 -5.08 8.71
CA TYR A 235 -14.25 -5.12 7.98
C TYR A 235 -15.22 -4.06 8.53
N THR A 236 -15.45 -3.00 7.78
CA THR A 236 -16.29 -1.85 8.15
C THR A 236 -17.19 -1.43 6.99
N PRO A 237 -18.10 -2.31 6.54
CA PRO A 237 -18.95 -2.02 5.40
C PRO A 237 -19.78 -0.76 5.66
N PRO A 238 -19.93 0.12 4.65
CA PRO A 238 -20.75 1.33 4.82
C PRO A 238 -22.25 1.01 4.80
N PRO A 239 -23.11 1.90 5.35
CA PRO A 239 -24.55 1.77 5.21
C PRO A 239 -25.01 1.71 3.73
N PRO A 240 -25.98 0.87 3.36
CA PRO A 240 -26.79 -0.01 4.23
C PRO A 240 -26.20 -1.42 4.44
N PHE A 241 -24.98 -1.69 4.01
CA PHE A 241 -24.38 -3.03 4.02
C PHE A 241 -24.02 -3.48 5.44
N ASP A 242 -23.68 -2.54 6.35
CA ASP A 242 -23.43 -2.77 7.78
C ASP A 242 -24.66 -3.26 8.55
N GLU A 243 -25.86 -2.87 8.11
CA GLU A 243 -27.12 -3.31 8.75
C GLU A 243 -27.75 -4.53 8.06
N LYS A 244 -27.36 -4.82 6.80
CA LYS A 244 -27.96 -5.87 5.98
C LYS A 244 -27.35 -7.24 6.22
N TYR A 245 -26.08 -7.31 6.55
CA TYR A 245 -25.31 -8.54 6.72
C TYR A 245 -24.80 -8.67 8.14
N ASP A 246 -25.05 -9.85 8.77
CA ASP A 246 -24.57 -10.15 10.12
C ASP A 246 -23.03 -10.31 10.16
N ASP A 247 -22.43 -10.84 9.08
CA ASP A 247 -20.99 -10.92 8.91
C ASP A 247 -20.49 -9.66 8.19
N PRO A 248 -19.65 -8.83 8.83
CA PRO A 248 -19.12 -7.62 8.20
C PRO A 248 -18.32 -7.89 6.92
N TYR A 249 -17.64 -9.03 6.82
CA TYR A 249 -16.92 -9.43 5.62
C TYR A 249 -17.88 -9.62 4.43
N ASP A 250 -19.02 -10.28 4.64
CA ASP A 250 -20.08 -10.41 3.62
C ASP A 250 -20.66 -9.03 3.24
N GLY A 251 -20.78 -8.13 4.22
CA GLY A 251 -21.22 -6.75 4.00
C GLY A 251 -20.28 -6.00 3.05
N GLU A 252 -18.95 -6.17 3.21
CA GLU A 252 -17.95 -5.55 2.32
C GLU A 252 -17.92 -6.18 0.93
N ILE A 253 -18.11 -7.49 0.80
CA ILE A 253 -18.26 -8.15 -0.51
C ILE A 253 -19.45 -7.55 -1.27
N ALA A 254 -20.61 -7.44 -0.63
CA ALA A 254 -21.81 -6.87 -1.25
C ALA A 254 -21.63 -5.38 -1.58
N TYR A 255 -20.93 -4.62 -0.75
CA TYR A 255 -20.55 -3.24 -1.02
C TYR A 255 -19.64 -3.13 -2.24
N THR A 256 -18.59 -3.93 -2.29
CA THR A 256 -17.64 -3.98 -3.41
C THR A 256 -18.35 -4.33 -4.72
N ASP A 257 -19.23 -5.34 -4.69
CA ASP A 257 -20.03 -5.71 -5.86
C ASP A 257 -20.92 -4.57 -6.35
N SER A 258 -21.48 -3.76 -5.44
CA SER A 258 -22.26 -2.58 -5.81
C SER A 258 -21.45 -1.55 -6.61
N GLN A 259 -20.13 -1.47 -6.39
CA GLN A 259 -19.24 -0.62 -7.17
C GLN A 259 -18.91 -1.23 -8.55
N ILE A 260 -18.86 -2.56 -8.63
CA ILE A 260 -18.76 -3.27 -9.93
C ILE A 260 -20.00 -3.01 -10.77
N VAL A 261 -21.21 -3.08 -10.18
CA VAL A 261 -22.45 -2.69 -10.85
C VAL A 261 -22.33 -1.27 -11.43
N TRP A 262 -21.82 -0.33 -10.63
CA TRP A 262 -21.66 1.05 -11.11
C TRP A 262 -20.72 1.16 -12.33
N ILE A 263 -19.58 0.48 -12.31
CA ILE A 263 -18.66 0.46 -13.47
C ILE A 263 -19.34 -0.17 -14.70
N ILE A 264 -20.08 -1.28 -14.56
CA ILE A 264 -20.81 -1.93 -15.65
C ILE A 264 -21.81 -0.96 -16.26
N GLU A 265 -22.63 -0.28 -15.44
CA GLU A 265 -23.60 0.69 -15.90
C GLU A 265 -22.93 1.89 -16.60
N LEU A 266 -21.78 2.34 -16.11
CA LEU A 266 -20.99 3.38 -16.78
C LEU A 266 -20.57 2.93 -18.18
N LEU A 267 -20.00 1.71 -18.31
CA LEU A 267 -19.58 1.18 -19.62
C LEU A 267 -20.75 1.07 -20.58
N LYS A 268 -21.93 0.62 -20.12
CA LYS A 268 -23.15 0.56 -20.93
C LYS A 268 -23.61 1.96 -21.37
N ASN A 269 -23.64 2.93 -20.47
CA ASN A 269 -24.05 4.30 -20.75
C ASN A 269 -23.10 5.06 -21.70
N LYS A 270 -21.86 4.59 -21.83
CA LYS A 270 -20.83 5.16 -22.74
C LYS A 270 -20.64 4.36 -24.01
N ASP A 271 -21.48 3.37 -24.28
CA ASP A 271 -21.36 2.45 -25.43
C ASP A 271 -20.00 1.72 -25.48
N LEU A 272 -19.39 1.47 -24.33
CA LEU A 272 -18.11 0.77 -24.20
C LEU A 272 -18.28 -0.70 -23.86
N TYR A 273 -19.40 -1.11 -23.23
CA TYR A 273 -19.62 -2.45 -22.70
C TYR A 273 -19.45 -3.54 -23.76
N GLU A 274 -20.06 -3.35 -24.94
CA GLU A 274 -20.03 -4.32 -26.05
C GLU A 274 -18.64 -4.44 -26.73
N ASN A 275 -17.69 -3.60 -26.36
CA ASN A 275 -16.33 -3.60 -26.90
C ASN A 275 -15.25 -3.68 -25.82
N THR A 276 -15.58 -4.21 -24.64
CA THR A 276 -14.65 -4.32 -23.51
C THR A 276 -14.58 -5.76 -23.03
N LEU A 277 -13.37 -6.30 -22.97
CA LEU A 277 -13.04 -7.52 -22.24
C LEU A 277 -12.95 -7.15 -20.75
N ILE A 278 -13.91 -7.61 -19.96
CA ILE A 278 -13.98 -7.37 -18.51
C ILE A 278 -13.51 -8.63 -17.78
N ILE A 279 -12.57 -8.46 -16.87
CA ILE A 279 -12.03 -9.51 -16.02
C ILE A 279 -12.24 -9.09 -14.58
N VAL A 280 -12.91 -9.93 -13.79
CA VAL A 280 -13.05 -9.77 -12.33
C VAL A 280 -12.39 -10.96 -11.67
N VAL A 281 -11.43 -10.70 -10.78
CA VAL A 281 -10.67 -11.76 -10.12
C VAL A 281 -10.26 -11.35 -8.70
N GLY A 282 -10.31 -12.28 -7.75
CA GLY A 282 -9.65 -12.11 -6.46
C GLY A 282 -8.14 -12.21 -6.61
N ASP A 283 -7.41 -11.42 -5.88
CA ASP A 283 -5.95 -11.55 -5.83
C ASP A 283 -5.53 -12.71 -4.89
N HIS A 284 -6.17 -12.85 -3.74
CA HIS A 284 -6.12 -13.99 -2.82
C HIS A 284 -7.39 -14.04 -1.97
N GLY A 285 -7.55 -15.10 -1.17
CA GLY A 285 -8.65 -15.25 -0.24
C GLY A 285 -8.29 -14.80 1.18
N GLU A 286 -9.14 -15.21 2.13
CA GLU A 286 -9.06 -14.86 3.55
C GLU A 286 -9.28 -16.10 4.42
N GLY A 287 -8.57 -16.21 5.54
CA GLY A 287 -8.65 -17.37 6.41
C GLY A 287 -9.96 -17.50 7.16
N LEU A 288 -10.48 -16.41 7.71
CA LEU A 288 -11.74 -16.31 8.49
C LEU A 288 -11.83 -17.35 9.63
N GLY A 289 -10.67 -17.83 10.13
CA GLY A 289 -10.55 -18.84 11.19
C GLY A 289 -10.42 -20.28 10.69
N ASP A 290 -10.56 -20.54 9.40
CA ASP A 290 -10.31 -21.87 8.84
C ASP A 290 -8.83 -22.24 9.02
N HIS A 291 -8.57 -23.50 9.37
CA HIS A 291 -7.24 -24.00 9.74
C HIS A 291 -6.56 -23.21 10.87
N GLY A 292 -7.29 -22.34 11.59
CA GLY A 292 -6.80 -21.48 12.67
C GLY A 292 -6.21 -20.15 12.19
N GLU A 293 -6.22 -19.84 10.91
CA GLU A 293 -5.81 -18.54 10.37
C GLU A 293 -7.01 -17.59 10.25
N LYS A 294 -6.95 -16.42 10.91
CA LYS A 294 -8.05 -15.44 10.88
C LYS A 294 -7.98 -14.49 9.70
N ASP A 295 -6.78 -14.10 9.34
CA ASP A 295 -6.48 -13.28 8.17
C ASP A 295 -5.82 -14.15 7.05
N HIS A 296 -4.74 -13.72 6.44
CA HIS A 296 -4.09 -14.41 5.34
C HIS A 296 -2.56 -14.32 5.44
N GLY A 297 -1.87 -15.09 4.60
CA GLY A 297 -0.43 -14.99 4.39
C GLY A 297 0.40 -16.06 5.08
N ILE A 298 -0.10 -16.71 6.14
CA ILE A 298 0.62 -17.82 6.82
C ILE A 298 0.41 -19.13 6.07
N PHE A 299 -0.84 -19.46 5.74
CA PHE A 299 -1.19 -20.71 5.09
C PHE A 299 -1.51 -20.55 3.60
N ILE A 300 -1.49 -21.67 2.91
CA ILE A 300 -1.75 -21.77 1.47
C ILE A 300 -2.84 -22.82 1.18
N TYR A 301 -3.83 -22.91 2.09
CA TYR A 301 -5.06 -23.70 1.86
C TYR A 301 -5.96 -23.00 0.83
N ASP A 302 -6.94 -23.73 0.31
CA ASP A 302 -7.87 -23.16 -0.69
C ASP A 302 -8.65 -21.94 -0.16
N THR A 303 -8.81 -21.79 1.14
CA THR A 303 -9.41 -20.61 1.77
C THR A 303 -8.69 -19.30 1.42
N THR A 304 -7.37 -19.35 1.32
CA THR A 304 -6.54 -18.19 0.98
C THR A 304 -6.02 -18.20 -0.46
N MET A 305 -6.06 -19.37 -1.15
CA MET A 305 -5.48 -19.53 -2.48
C MET A 305 -6.51 -19.59 -3.60
N LYS A 306 -7.76 -20.06 -3.32
CA LYS A 306 -8.82 -20.16 -4.32
C LYS A 306 -9.65 -18.89 -4.35
N VAL A 307 -9.71 -18.25 -5.53
CA VAL A 307 -10.31 -16.94 -5.72
C VAL A 307 -11.44 -16.97 -6.74
N PRO A 308 -12.42 -16.07 -6.66
CA PRO A 308 -13.40 -15.91 -7.74
C PRO A 308 -12.70 -15.40 -9.00
N PHE A 309 -13.12 -15.90 -10.15
CA PHE A 309 -12.61 -15.47 -11.44
C PHE A 309 -13.70 -15.51 -12.51
N ILE A 310 -13.97 -14.36 -13.12
CA ILE A 310 -14.97 -14.18 -14.18
C ILE A 310 -14.30 -13.47 -15.36
N MET A 311 -14.64 -13.90 -16.57
CA MET A 311 -14.28 -13.20 -17.79
C MET A 311 -15.53 -12.95 -18.63
N HIS A 312 -15.78 -11.70 -18.97
CA HIS A 312 -16.81 -11.30 -19.90
C HIS A 312 -16.20 -10.60 -21.11
N GLY A 313 -16.60 -11.00 -22.32
CA GLY A 313 -16.08 -10.41 -23.55
C GLY A 313 -17.06 -10.64 -24.71
N PRO A 314 -17.88 -9.62 -25.05
CA PRO A 314 -18.91 -9.75 -26.07
C PRO A 314 -18.34 -10.20 -27.41
N GLY A 315 -18.93 -11.24 -27.97
CA GLY A 315 -18.52 -11.82 -29.25
C GLY A 315 -17.24 -12.64 -29.27
N VAL A 316 -16.50 -12.72 -28.13
CA VAL A 316 -15.27 -13.50 -28.00
C VAL A 316 -15.36 -14.55 -26.88
N ILE A 317 -16.14 -14.30 -25.83
CA ILE A 317 -16.42 -15.23 -24.75
C ILE A 317 -17.91 -15.59 -24.80
N PRO A 318 -18.27 -16.88 -24.89
CA PRO A 318 -19.66 -17.29 -24.85
C PRO A 318 -20.29 -17.04 -23.48
N ALA A 319 -21.55 -16.60 -23.46
CA ALA A 319 -22.31 -16.36 -22.24
C ALA A 319 -22.65 -17.68 -21.49
N GLY A 320 -22.67 -17.61 -20.15
CA GLY A 320 -23.10 -18.71 -19.26
C GLY A 320 -22.16 -19.91 -19.23
N ILE A 321 -20.89 -19.74 -19.57
CA ILE A 321 -19.88 -20.82 -19.51
C ILE A 321 -19.40 -20.99 -18.07
N ARG A 322 -19.55 -22.20 -17.55
CA ARG A 322 -18.96 -22.62 -16.28
C ARG A 322 -17.80 -23.58 -16.55
N ILE A 323 -16.60 -23.23 -16.06
CA ILE A 323 -15.39 -24.01 -16.23
C ILE A 323 -14.98 -24.56 -14.86
N ASP A 324 -15.07 -25.91 -14.74
CA ASP A 324 -14.69 -26.62 -13.51
C ASP A 324 -13.20 -27.01 -13.50
N ASP A 325 -12.50 -26.92 -14.64
CA ASP A 325 -11.06 -27.14 -14.72
C ASP A 325 -10.29 -26.10 -13.91
N GLN A 326 -9.19 -26.56 -13.29
CA GLN A 326 -8.28 -25.67 -12.56
C GLN A 326 -7.60 -24.69 -13.52
N VAL A 327 -7.61 -23.41 -13.12
CA VAL A 327 -6.89 -22.32 -13.78
C VAL A 327 -6.08 -21.52 -12.75
N ARG A 328 -5.22 -20.61 -13.22
CA ARG A 328 -4.33 -19.80 -12.35
C ARG A 328 -4.46 -18.33 -12.70
N THR A 329 -4.26 -17.46 -11.72
CA THR A 329 -4.32 -16.01 -12.00
C THR A 329 -3.20 -15.54 -12.93
N ILE A 330 -2.07 -16.24 -13.02
CA ILE A 330 -1.02 -15.99 -14.04
C ILE A 330 -1.49 -16.23 -15.48
N ASP A 331 -2.57 -16.98 -15.65
CA ASP A 331 -3.13 -17.30 -16.98
C ASP A 331 -3.88 -16.11 -17.59
N ILE A 332 -4.21 -15.09 -16.79
CA ILE A 332 -4.85 -13.85 -17.25
C ILE A 332 -3.99 -13.14 -18.29
N PHE A 333 -2.70 -12.96 -17.99
CA PHE A 333 -1.75 -12.28 -18.87
C PHE A 333 -1.73 -12.85 -20.29
N PRO A 334 -1.43 -14.14 -20.53
CA PRO A 334 -1.41 -14.70 -21.89
C PRO A 334 -2.81 -14.82 -22.49
N THR A 335 -3.87 -14.94 -21.70
CA THR A 335 -5.25 -15.02 -22.18
C THR A 335 -5.70 -13.70 -22.80
N VAL A 336 -5.42 -12.57 -22.11
CA VAL A 336 -5.70 -11.23 -22.64
C VAL A 336 -4.96 -11.02 -23.97
N LEU A 337 -3.67 -11.32 -24.02
CA LEU A 337 -2.87 -11.13 -25.23
C LEU A 337 -3.33 -12.01 -26.39
N ASP A 338 -3.74 -13.25 -26.12
CA ASP A 338 -4.28 -14.16 -27.14
C ASP A 338 -5.60 -13.64 -27.72
N PHE A 339 -6.54 -13.17 -26.90
CA PHE A 339 -7.76 -12.53 -27.39
C PHE A 339 -7.48 -11.31 -28.26
N LEU A 340 -6.49 -10.52 -27.91
CA LEU A 340 -6.08 -9.32 -28.65
C LEU A 340 -5.17 -9.63 -29.84
N LYS A 341 -4.80 -10.90 -30.06
CA LYS A 341 -3.86 -11.35 -31.09
C LYS A 341 -2.48 -10.66 -30.97
N ILE A 342 -2.06 -10.39 -29.76
CA ILE A 342 -0.75 -9.81 -29.43
C ILE A 342 0.19 -10.95 -29.05
N ARG A 343 1.47 -10.83 -29.46
CA ARG A 343 2.48 -11.84 -29.15
C ARG A 343 2.73 -11.93 -27.63
N ILE A 344 2.66 -13.14 -27.08
CA ILE A 344 2.98 -13.43 -25.69
C ILE A 344 4.51 -13.42 -25.50
N PRO A 345 5.07 -12.67 -24.53
CA PRO A 345 6.47 -12.69 -24.19
C PRO A 345 6.97 -14.09 -23.78
N GLY A 346 8.25 -14.39 -24.07
CA GLY A 346 8.82 -15.74 -23.89
C GLY A 346 9.08 -16.14 -22.43
N ASP A 347 9.10 -15.19 -21.52
CA ASP A 347 9.24 -15.40 -20.07
C ASP A 347 7.92 -15.61 -19.33
N CYS A 348 6.77 -15.48 -20.01
CA CYS A 348 5.47 -15.83 -19.47
C CYS A 348 5.41 -17.31 -19.06
N ARG A 349 4.83 -17.59 -17.90
CA ARG A 349 4.61 -18.93 -17.33
C ARG A 349 3.13 -19.32 -17.34
N GLY A 350 2.24 -18.35 -17.54
CA GLY A 350 0.82 -18.59 -17.74
C GLY A 350 0.53 -19.27 -19.06
N THR A 351 -0.67 -19.80 -19.17
CA THR A 351 -1.22 -20.47 -20.36
C THR A 351 -2.51 -19.77 -20.77
N SER A 352 -2.72 -19.49 -22.06
CA SER A 352 -3.98 -18.93 -22.50
C SER A 352 -5.15 -19.87 -22.18
N LEU A 353 -6.20 -19.32 -21.55
CA LEU A 353 -7.43 -20.04 -21.21
C LEU A 353 -8.43 -20.13 -22.37
N ARG A 354 -8.10 -19.52 -23.50
CA ARG A 354 -8.95 -19.56 -24.69
C ARG A 354 -9.35 -20.98 -25.11
N PRO A 355 -8.46 -22.01 -25.07
CA PRO A 355 -8.87 -23.37 -25.39
C PRO A 355 -9.97 -23.91 -24.45
N LEU A 356 -9.97 -23.58 -23.14
CA LEU A 356 -11.06 -23.97 -22.24
C LEU A 356 -12.38 -23.31 -22.63
N LEU A 357 -12.35 -22.03 -23.00
CA LEU A 357 -13.52 -21.29 -23.46
C LEU A 357 -14.05 -21.79 -24.82
N GLU A 358 -13.20 -22.48 -25.59
CA GLU A 358 -13.56 -23.19 -26.82
C GLU A 358 -13.99 -24.67 -26.57
N GLY A 359 -14.12 -25.08 -25.31
CA GLY A 359 -14.52 -26.44 -24.91
C GLY A 359 -13.44 -27.52 -25.03
N LYS A 360 -12.16 -27.12 -25.05
CA LYS A 360 -11.00 -28.03 -25.01
C LYS A 360 -10.49 -28.15 -23.58
N ASN A 361 -9.96 -29.30 -23.22
CA ASN A 361 -9.39 -29.52 -21.88
C ASN A 361 -7.96 -28.96 -21.78
N LEU A 362 -7.62 -28.42 -20.62
CA LEU A 362 -6.26 -28.06 -20.23
C LEU A 362 -5.96 -28.71 -18.86
N GLU A 363 -4.83 -29.39 -18.75
CA GLU A 363 -4.33 -29.87 -17.47
C GLU A 363 -3.26 -28.89 -16.97
N LEU A 364 -3.61 -28.07 -15.98
CA LEU A 364 -2.74 -27.02 -15.45
C LEU A 364 -2.39 -27.33 -14.00
N ASP A 365 -1.10 -27.40 -13.72
CA ASP A 365 -0.59 -27.42 -12.35
C ASP A 365 -0.56 -26.00 -11.77
N ALA A 366 -1.11 -25.82 -10.57
CA ALA A 366 -1.01 -24.56 -9.85
C ALA A 366 0.11 -24.63 -8.80
N TYR A 367 1.14 -23.84 -9.00
CA TYR A 367 2.15 -23.54 -8.00
C TYR A 367 1.67 -22.43 -7.08
N GLY A 368 1.98 -22.53 -5.79
CA GLY A 368 1.78 -21.44 -4.84
C GLY A 368 2.80 -21.48 -3.71
N GLU A 369 3.08 -20.30 -3.12
CA GLU A 369 4.03 -20.17 -2.01
C GLU A 369 3.64 -19.06 -1.04
N THR A 370 4.08 -19.22 0.22
CA THR A 370 4.18 -18.12 1.18
C THR A 370 5.51 -18.12 1.90
N TYR A 371 6.12 -16.97 1.98
CA TYR A 371 7.32 -16.71 2.75
C TYR A 371 7.05 -15.89 4.01
N LEU A 372 5.81 -15.48 4.26
CA LEU A 372 5.47 -14.69 5.43
C LEU A 372 5.87 -15.36 6.75
N PRO A 373 5.62 -16.66 6.96
CA PRO A 373 6.05 -17.34 8.18
C PRO A 373 7.56 -17.26 8.42
N LEU A 374 8.35 -17.42 7.35
CA LEU A 374 9.80 -17.36 7.43
C LEU A 374 10.32 -15.93 7.65
N LEU A 375 9.81 -14.99 6.87
CA LEU A 375 10.29 -13.61 6.90
C LEU A 375 9.86 -12.86 8.17
N ALA A 376 8.65 -13.13 8.67
CA ALA A 376 8.12 -12.47 9.85
C ALA A 376 8.53 -13.17 11.16
N CYS A 377 8.38 -14.50 11.22
CA CYS A 377 8.49 -15.25 12.47
C CYS A 377 9.71 -16.17 12.56
N GLY A 378 10.47 -16.34 11.47
CA GLY A 378 11.59 -17.29 11.41
C GLY A 378 11.15 -18.76 11.39
N TRP A 379 9.89 -19.05 10.98
CA TRP A 379 9.37 -20.40 10.78
C TRP A 379 9.64 -20.85 9.33
N SER A 380 9.18 -22.03 8.93
CA SER A 380 9.37 -22.48 7.54
C SER A 380 8.44 -21.76 6.58
N GLU A 381 8.94 -21.50 5.37
CA GLU A 381 8.08 -21.19 4.23
C GLU A 381 7.19 -22.39 3.86
N LEU A 382 6.08 -22.11 3.23
CA LEU A 382 5.20 -23.13 2.66
C LEU A 382 5.16 -23.01 1.14
N LYS A 383 5.10 -24.16 0.45
CA LYS A 383 4.95 -24.23 -1.00
C LYS A 383 3.97 -25.32 -1.37
N MET A 384 3.19 -25.12 -2.41
CA MET A 384 2.22 -26.10 -2.86
C MET A 384 2.34 -26.40 -4.35
N LEU A 385 1.90 -27.61 -4.67
CA LEU A 385 1.46 -28.00 -6.00
C LEU A 385 0.03 -28.51 -5.92
N ARG A 386 -0.87 -27.89 -6.69
CA ARG A 386 -2.25 -28.30 -6.79
C ARG A 386 -2.58 -28.71 -8.23
N THR A 387 -3.28 -29.83 -8.37
CA THR A 387 -3.89 -30.34 -9.61
C THR A 387 -5.41 -30.28 -9.47
N ASN A 388 -6.18 -30.71 -10.48
CA ASN A 388 -7.63 -30.83 -10.33
C ASN A 388 -8.05 -31.76 -9.18
N GLU A 389 -7.26 -32.80 -8.90
CA GLU A 389 -7.60 -33.87 -7.98
C GLU A 389 -6.88 -33.79 -6.64
N TRP A 390 -5.60 -33.36 -6.64
CA TRP A 390 -4.72 -33.42 -5.48
C TRP A 390 -4.07 -32.07 -5.17
N LYS A 391 -3.87 -31.85 -3.86
CA LYS A 391 -3.03 -30.74 -3.39
C LYS A 391 -1.97 -31.28 -2.43
N TYR A 392 -0.72 -30.96 -2.74
CA TYR A 392 0.45 -31.27 -1.93
C TYR A 392 1.03 -29.96 -1.37
N ILE A 393 1.28 -29.93 -0.05
CA ILE A 393 1.92 -28.80 0.63
C ILE A 393 3.25 -29.27 1.18
N ARG A 394 4.33 -28.67 0.68
CA ARG A 394 5.68 -28.82 1.23
C ARG A 394 5.82 -27.95 2.46
N ALA A 395 6.06 -28.55 3.60
CA ALA A 395 6.29 -27.98 4.91
C ALA A 395 7.24 -28.90 5.69
N PRO A 396 7.74 -28.53 6.89
CA PRO A 396 8.42 -29.46 7.78
C PRO A 396 7.60 -30.72 8.09
N LYS A 397 6.28 -30.56 8.22
CA LYS A 397 5.29 -31.62 8.26
C LYS A 397 4.44 -31.57 7.00
N PRO A 398 4.81 -32.28 5.92
CA PRO A 398 4.14 -32.16 4.63
C PRO A 398 2.71 -32.67 4.66
N GLU A 399 1.89 -32.20 3.73
CA GLU A 399 0.47 -32.52 3.64
C GLU A 399 0.07 -32.90 2.24
N LEU A 400 -0.93 -33.80 2.15
CA LEU A 400 -1.53 -34.21 0.89
C LEU A 400 -3.04 -34.34 1.05
N TYR A 401 -3.81 -33.72 0.16
CA TYR A 401 -5.27 -33.70 0.16
C TYR A 401 -5.82 -34.16 -1.17
N HIS A 402 -6.92 -34.94 -1.11
CA HIS A 402 -7.70 -35.33 -2.28
C HIS A 402 -8.96 -34.48 -2.36
N LEU A 403 -8.92 -33.46 -3.22
CA LEU A 403 -9.84 -32.32 -3.22
C LEU A 403 -11.29 -32.66 -3.50
N GLU A 404 -11.58 -33.68 -4.33
CA GLU A 404 -12.95 -34.12 -4.62
C GLU A 404 -13.65 -34.66 -3.36
N SER A 405 -12.92 -35.39 -2.50
CA SER A 405 -13.49 -36.01 -1.29
C SER A 405 -13.25 -35.19 -0.01
N ASP A 406 -12.45 -34.13 -0.07
CA ASP A 406 -11.99 -33.32 1.05
C ASP A 406 -11.65 -31.88 0.61
N ALA A 407 -12.68 -31.21 0.11
CA ALA A 407 -12.53 -29.83 -0.39
C ALA A 407 -12.09 -28.83 0.70
N ASP A 408 -12.34 -29.16 1.97
CA ASP A 408 -11.94 -28.35 3.12
C ASP A 408 -10.53 -28.67 3.62
N GLU A 409 -9.79 -29.56 2.98
CA GLU A 409 -8.39 -29.92 3.31
C GLU A 409 -8.19 -30.34 4.79
N LYS A 410 -9.10 -31.18 5.33
CA LYS A 410 -9.10 -31.59 6.74
C LYS A 410 -8.45 -32.96 6.97
N ARG A 411 -8.26 -33.76 5.93
CA ARG A 411 -7.77 -35.16 6.03
C ARG A 411 -6.43 -35.31 5.32
N ASN A 412 -5.34 -35.09 6.03
CA ASN A 412 -4.00 -35.28 5.48
C ASN A 412 -3.73 -36.74 5.14
N LEU A 413 -3.54 -37.03 3.86
CA LEU A 413 -3.31 -38.37 3.29
C LEU A 413 -1.82 -38.69 3.06
N ILE A 414 -0.89 -37.84 3.49
CA ILE A 414 0.55 -37.95 3.21
C ILE A 414 1.13 -39.35 3.49
N ASN A 415 0.71 -39.96 4.58
CA ASN A 415 1.19 -41.29 4.97
C ASN A 415 0.44 -42.46 4.28
N ARG A 416 -0.72 -42.19 3.65
CA ARG A 416 -1.53 -43.21 2.98
C ARG A 416 -1.25 -43.24 1.48
N GLU A 417 -1.02 -42.08 0.88
CA GLU A 417 -0.85 -41.89 -0.56
C GLU A 417 0.57 -41.41 -0.87
N SER A 418 1.58 -42.09 -0.30
CA SER A 418 2.98 -41.66 -0.37
C SER A 418 3.55 -41.61 -1.81
N GLU A 419 3.05 -42.43 -2.73
CA GLU A 419 3.45 -42.41 -4.13
C GLU A 419 2.92 -41.15 -4.85
N VAL A 420 1.69 -40.72 -4.54
CA VAL A 420 1.11 -39.48 -5.05
C VAL A 420 1.90 -38.33 -4.51
N ALA A 421 2.18 -38.30 -3.20
CA ALA A 421 2.98 -37.27 -2.56
C ALA A 421 4.36 -37.13 -3.21
N ALA A 422 5.09 -38.22 -3.40
CA ALA A 422 6.41 -38.22 -4.03
C ALA A 422 6.38 -37.71 -5.49
N ARG A 423 5.33 -38.04 -6.24
CA ARG A 423 5.13 -37.59 -7.61
C ARG A 423 4.90 -36.04 -7.64
N LEU A 424 4.05 -35.53 -6.75
CA LEU A 424 3.75 -34.10 -6.69
C LEU A 424 4.95 -33.30 -6.17
N GLU A 425 5.66 -33.80 -5.16
CA GLU A 425 6.91 -33.20 -4.68
C GLU A 425 7.95 -33.08 -5.80
N LYS A 426 8.12 -34.12 -6.61
CA LYS A 426 9.03 -34.09 -7.77
C LYS A 426 8.61 -33.01 -8.78
N ARG A 427 7.31 -32.93 -9.11
CA ARG A 427 6.78 -31.90 -10.04
C ARG A 427 6.96 -30.48 -9.46
N LEU A 428 6.73 -30.30 -8.17
CA LEU A 428 6.97 -29.03 -7.48
C LEU A 428 8.44 -28.61 -7.61
N SER A 429 9.38 -29.53 -7.34
CA SER A 429 10.81 -29.28 -7.49
C SER A 429 11.22 -28.97 -8.95
N GLU A 430 10.64 -29.65 -9.94
CA GLU A 430 10.88 -29.38 -11.36
C GLU A 430 10.41 -27.97 -11.78
N ILE A 431 9.31 -27.46 -11.19
CA ILE A 431 8.87 -26.07 -11.42
C ILE A 431 9.89 -25.09 -10.82
N GLU A 432 10.32 -25.30 -9.58
CA GLU A 432 11.30 -24.44 -8.92
C GLU A 432 12.65 -24.40 -9.66
N ASP A 433 13.17 -25.55 -10.07
CA ASP A 433 14.43 -25.65 -10.81
C ASP A 433 14.36 -24.91 -12.14
N ARG A 434 13.24 -25.02 -12.85
CA ARG A 434 13.01 -24.31 -14.12
C ARG A 434 12.96 -22.80 -13.93
N GLU A 435 12.38 -22.32 -12.84
CA GLU A 435 12.13 -20.90 -12.60
C GLU A 435 13.27 -20.19 -11.86
N ASN A 436 14.08 -20.93 -11.07
CA ASN A 436 15.30 -20.43 -10.44
C ASN A 436 16.54 -20.49 -11.35
N ALA A 437 16.37 -20.56 -12.67
CA ALA A 437 17.49 -20.65 -13.62
C ALA A 437 18.49 -19.48 -13.45
N PRO A 438 19.81 -19.69 -13.72
CA PRO A 438 20.84 -18.65 -13.60
C PRO A 438 20.47 -17.41 -14.44
N GLY A 439 20.37 -16.25 -13.80
CA GLY A 439 19.99 -14.99 -14.44
C GLY A 439 18.75 -14.32 -13.83
N THR A 440 17.98 -15.03 -13.01
CA THR A 440 16.83 -14.45 -12.30
C THR A 440 17.23 -13.42 -11.23
N GLY A 441 18.51 -13.43 -10.78
CA GLY A 441 19.13 -12.41 -9.91
C GLY A 441 18.43 -12.25 -8.55
N GLU A 442 19.19 -11.93 -7.51
CA GLU A 442 18.65 -11.74 -6.16
C GLU A 442 17.56 -10.67 -6.13
N ALA A 443 16.50 -10.92 -5.32
CA ALA A 443 15.48 -9.94 -5.01
C ALA A 443 16.14 -8.70 -4.37
N ARG A 444 15.80 -7.51 -4.84
CA ARG A 444 16.19 -6.27 -4.16
C ARG A 444 15.10 -5.86 -3.19
N LYS A 445 15.52 -5.56 -1.95
CA LYS A 445 14.64 -5.03 -0.91
C LYS A 445 14.71 -3.50 -0.89
N LYS A 446 13.58 -2.85 -0.65
CA LYS A 446 13.51 -1.40 -0.38
C LYS A 446 13.35 -1.18 1.12
N SER A 447 13.99 -0.14 1.64
CA SER A 447 13.72 0.36 2.98
C SER A 447 12.35 1.05 2.99
N ILE A 448 11.59 0.79 4.03
CA ILE A 448 10.33 1.46 4.32
C ILE A 448 10.57 2.36 5.53
N PRO A 449 10.21 3.67 5.50
CA PRO A 449 10.29 4.55 6.66
C PRO A 449 9.55 3.98 7.86
N GLU A 450 10.09 4.16 9.07
CA GLU A 450 9.57 3.52 10.30
C GLU A 450 8.11 3.88 10.59
N ASP A 451 7.71 5.14 10.37
CA ASP A 451 6.31 5.54 10.58
C ASP A 451 5.36 4.83 9.62
N LEU A 452 5.79 4.67 8.35
CA LEU A 452 5.05 3.91 7.36
C LEU A 452 5.05 2.40 7.68
N ARG A 453 6.17 1.87 8.17
CA ARG A 453 6.27 0.48 8.64
C ARG A 453 5.26 0.18 9.73
N LYS A 454 5.14 1.05 10.75
CA LYS A 454 4.15 0.89 11.83
C LYS A 454 2.72 0.86 11.30
N LYS A 455 2.39 1.75 10.35
CA LYS A 455 1.09 1.76 9.68
C LYS A 455 0.83 0.48 8.88
N LEU A 456 1.83 -0.03 8.15
CA LEU A 456 1.70 -1.28 7.40
C LEU A 456 1.56 -2.50 8.31
N ILE A 457 2.19 -2.48 9.49
CA ILE A 457 2.01 -3.53 10.51
C ILE A 457 0.58 -3.48 11.07
N SER A 458 0.06 -2.29 11.40
CA SER A 458 -1.30 -2.13 11.95
C SER A 458 -2.38 -2.60 10.99
N LEU A 459 -2.15 -2.50 9.68
CA LEU A 459 -3.05 -2.95 8.61
C LEU A 459 -2.80 -4.41 8.17
N GLY A 460 -1.86 -5.12 8.80
CA GLY A 460 -1.57 -6.52 8.47
C GLY A 460 -0.73 -6.76 7.22
N TYR A 461 -0.34 -5.72 6.47
CA TYR A 461 0.42 -5.85 5.22
C TYR A 461 1.86 -6.35 5.39
N ILE A 462 2.50 -6.01 6.49
CA ILE A 462 3.82 -6.51 6.89
C ILE A 462 3.81 -6.89 8.36
N ARG A 463 4.73 -7.76 8.75
CA ARG A 463 4.89 -8.17 10.16
C ARG A 463 6.24 -7.68 10.70
N GLY A 464 6.29 -7.43 12.01
CA GLY A 464 7.36 -6.73 12.68
C GLY A 464 8.69 -7.45 12.78
N GLY A 465 9.30 -7.89 11.71
CA GLY A 465 10.58 -8.55 11.75
C GLY A 465 11.03 -9.12 10.43
N ALA A 466 11.08 -8.28 9.36
CA ALA A 466 11.59 -8.76 8.08
C ALA A 466 13.03 -9.25 8.25
N ALA A 467 13.24 -10.56 8.13
CA ALA A 467 14.56 -11.16 8.15
C ALA A 467 15.38 -10.70 6.93
N ASP A 468 16.57 -10.17 7.18
CA ASP A 468 17.50 -9.79 6.10
C ASP A 468 18.12 -11.02 5.42
N SER A 469 18.21 -12.14 6.13
CA SER A 469 18.61 -13.44 5.61
C SER A 469 17.60 -14.52 6.02
N ALA A 470 16.96 -15.17 5.07
CA ALA A 470 16.09 -16.31 5.32
C ALA A 470 16.95 -17.58 5.50
N GLN A 471 17.32 -17.90 6.73
CA GLN A 471 17.87 -19.23 7.02
C GLN A 471 16.71 -20.24 7.02
N LYS A 472 16.95 -21.40 6.40
CA LYS A 472 16.00 -22.50 6.38
C LYS A 472 15.60 -22.87 7.82
N SER A 473 14.30 -22.95 8.09
CA SER A 473 13.75 -23.28 9.40
C SER A 473 13.03 -24.60 9.37
N ASP A 474 13.12 -25.39 10.42
CA ASP A 474 12.39 -26.64 10.60
C ASP A 474 11.12 -26.46 11.47
N ILE A 475 10.77 -25.22 11.82
CA ILE A 475 9.56 -24.91 12.59
C ILE A 475 8.37 -24.84 11.65
N ASP A 476 7.44 -25.75 11.83
CA ASP A 476 6.22 -25.78 11.04
C ASP A 476 5.23 -24.68 11.48
N PRO A 477 4.77 -23.80 10.59
CA PRO A 477 3.82 -22.74 10.93
C PRO A 477 2.51 -23.26 11.54
N LYS A 478 2.08 -24.46 11.19
CA LYS A 478 0.86 -25.08 11.72
C LYS A 478 0.93 -25.34 13.23
N ASP A 479 2.11 -25.62 13.76
CA ASP A 479 2.31 -25.79 15.21
C ASP A 479 2.29 -24.44 15.96
N LYS A 480 2.37 -23.32 15.23
CA LYS A 480 2.57 -21.98 15.77
C LYS A 480 1.45 -20.99 15.49
N ILE A 481 0.37 -21.40 14.85
CA ILE A 481 -0.70 -20.47 14.47
C ILE A 481 -1.34 -19.77 15.68
N ALA A 482 -1.53 -20.47 16.80
CA ALA A 482 -2.04 -19.86 18.03
C ALA A 482 -1.07 -18.82 18.65
N VAL A 483 0.24 -19.00 18.45
CA VAL A 483 1.26 -18.01 18.83
C VAL A 483 1.18 -16.80 17.91
N PHE A 484 0.99 -17.03 16.62
CA PHE A 484 0.84 -15.98 15.63
C PHE A 484 -0.35 -15.08 15.92
N GLU A 485 -1.52 -15.65 16.24
CA GLU A 485 -2.70 -14.87 16.65
C GLU A 485 -2.43 -13.96 17.87
N LYS A 486 -1.72 -14.45 18.87
CA LYS A 486 -1.35 -13.63 20.03
C LYS A 486 -0.38 -12.50 19.64
N ILE A 487 0.56 -12.77 18.73
CA ILE A 487 1.45 -11.73 18.19
C ILE A 487 0.62 -10.64 17.49
N GLN A 488 -0.33 -11.02 16.64
CA GLN A 488 -1.22 -10.08 15.96
C GLN A 488 -2.04 -9.24 16.95
N GLN A 489 -2.61 -9.86 17.99
CA GLN A 489 -3.33 -9.13 19.05
C GLN A 489 -2.43 -8.09 19.73
N ALA A 490 -1.17 -8.45 20.01
CA ALA A 490 -0.21 -7.50 20.60
C ALA A 490 0.16 -6.37 19.61
N GLU A 491 0.32 -6.66 18.33
CA GLU A 491 0.55 -5.66 17.29
C GLU A 491 -0.64 -4.71 17.14
N GLN A 492 -1.87 -5.22 17.11
CA GLN A 492 -3.09 -4.41 17.05
C GLN A 492 -3.22 -3.51 18.29
N ALA A 493 -3.01 -4.06 19.49
CA ALA A 493 -3.01 -3.28 20.72
C ALA A 493 -1.96 -2.15 20.68
N LEU A 494 -0.76 -2.45 20.14
CA LEU A 494 0.35 -1.51 20.10
C LEU A 494 0.21 -0.43 19.03
N PHE A 495 -0.24 -0.78 17.83
CA PHE A 495 -0.19 0.10 16.66
C PHE A 495 -1.56 0.67 16.27
N LEU A 496 -2.64 -0.11 16.42
CA LEU A 496 -3.98 0.32 16.04
C LEU A 496 -4.71 1.02 17.18
N HIS A 497 -4.63 0.46 18.39
CA HIS A 497 -5.37 0.97 19.54
C HIS A 497 -4.56 1.87 20.48
N ASP A 498 -3.24 2.00 20.26
CA ASP A 498 -2.30 2.72 21.11
C ASP A 498 -2.39 2.32 22.62
N GLN A 499 -2.51 1.01 22.85
CA GLN A 499 -2.64 0.39 24.17
C GLN A 499 -1.39 -0.42 24.56
N PRO A 500 -0.24 0.23 24.80
CA PRO A 500 1.02 -0.47 25.07
C PRO A 500 0.99 -1.31 26.38
N GLY A 501 0.09 -1.01 27.31
CA GLY A 501 -0.09 -1.82 28.54
C GLY A 501 -0.75 -3.18 28.25
N GLU A 502 -1.71 -3.25 27.33
CA GLU A 502 -2.31 -4.50 26.89
C GLU A 502 -1.31 -5.34 26.10
N ALA A 503 -0.60 -4.71 25.16
CA ALA A 503 0.46 -5.37 24.41
C ALA A 503 1.55 -5.96 25.32
N GLU A 504 1.97 -5.23 26.39
CA GLU A 504 2.93 -5.73 27.39
C GLU A 504 2.42 -7.03 28.02
N GLY A 505 1.15 -7.07 28.47
CA GLY A 505 0.57 -8.24 29.11
C GLY A 505 0.55 -9.48 28.21
N ILE A 506 0.17 -9.31 26.94
CA ILE A 506 0.16 -10.38 25.92
C ILE A 506 1.60 -10.87 25.66
N LEU A 507 2.54 -9.95 25.43
CA LEU A 507 3.93 -10.27 25.07
C LEU A 507 4.72 -10.88 26.23
N GLU A 508 4.51 -10.45 27.48
CA GLU A 508 5.14 -11.08 28.66
C GLU A 508 4.68 -12.53 28.86
N ASN A 509 3.44 -12.86 28.50
CA ASN A 509 2.97 -14.24 28.50
C ASN A 509 3.58 -15.03 27.35
N LEU A 510 3.64 -14.45 26.14
CA LEU A 510 4.29 -15.07 24.98
C LEU A 510 5.77 -15.36 25.22
N VAL A 511 6.51 -14.49 25.91
CA VAL A 511 7.92 -14.73 26.29
C VAL A 511 8.07 -15.97 27.16
N LYS A 512 7.06 -16.32 27.99
CA LYS A 512 7.09 -17.55 28.81
C LYS A 512 6.80 -18.81 27.99
N GLU A 513 5.86 -18.69 27.01
CA GLU A 513 5.47 -19.78 26.10
C GLU A 513 6.54 -20.03 25.02
N GLU A 514 7.12 -18.95 24.48
CA GLU A 514 8.05 -18.91 23.34
C GLU A 514 9.31 -18.09 23.68
N PRO A 515 10.14 -18.54 24.63
CA PRO A 515 11.30 -17.77 25.10
C PRO A 515 12.37 -17.51 24.01
N ASP A 516 12.40 -18.37 22.98
CA ASP A 516 13.36 -18.30 21.88
C ASP A 516 12.80 -17.62 20.63
N ASN A 517 11.64 -16.95 20.74
CA ASN A 517 11.06 -16.20 19.63
C ASN A 517 11.58 -14.74 19.62
N HIS A 518 12.51 -14.44 18.71
CA HIS A 518 13.13 -13.11 18.59
C HIS A 518 12.12 -11.98 18.29
N LEU A 519 11.05 -12.28 17.52
CA LEU A 519 10.01 -11.30 17.19
C LEU A 519 9.25 -10.85 18.45
N VAL A 520 8.88 -11.78 19.32
CA VAL A 520 8.19 -11.47 20.59
C VAL A 520 9.05 -10.54 21.46
N HIS A 521 10.36 -10.80 21.53
CA HIS A 521 11.29 -9.93 22.26
C HIS A 521 11.45 -8.54 21.60
N ASN A 522 11.44 -8.45 20.27
CA ASN A 522 11.47 -7.17 19.55
C ASN A 522 10.21 -6.35 19.82
N LEU A 523 9.03 -6.97 19.73
CA LEU A 523 7.75 -6.30 20.00
C LEU A 523 7.66 -5.85 21.47
N LEU A 524 8.14 -6.66 22.40
CA LEU A 524 8.20 -6.27 23.82
C LEU A 524 9.15 -5.07 24.02
N GLY A 525 10.30 -5.07 23.34
CA GLY A 525 11.23 -3.94 23.35
C GLY A 525 10.60 -2.66 22.80
N LEU A 526 9.86 -2.76 21.68
CA LEU A 526 9.14 -1.64 21.09
C LEU A 526 8.00 -1.16 22.00
N THR A 527 7.30 -2.09 22.65
CA THR A 527 6.27 -1.76 23.66
C THR A 527 6.86 -0.92 24.79
N PHE A 528 8.03 -1.30 25.31
CA PHE A 528 8.73 -0.51 26.32
C PHE A 528 9.22 0.84 25.78
N GLN A 529 9.59 0.95 24.49
CA GLN A 529 9.89 2.25 23.87
C GLN A 529 8.69 3.20 23.89
N LYS A 530 7.51 2.70 23.52
CA LYS A 530 6.26 3.50 23.56
C LYS A 530 5.92 3.96 24.98
N GLN A 531 6.30 3.20 25.98
CA GLN A 531 6.15 3.55 27.40
C GLN A 531 7.32 4.37 27.97
N GLU A 532 8.30 4.77 27.14
CA GLU A 532 9.53 5.46 27.53
C GLU A 532 10.39 4.72 28.58
N ARG A 533 10.23 3.40 28.67
CA ARG A 533 10.95 2.50 29.61
C ARG A 533 12.23 1.96 28.93
N TRP A 534 13.17 2.87 28.65
CA TRP A 534 14.33 2.63 27.76
C TRP A 534 15.23 1.47 28.19
N GLU A 535 15.53 1.31 29.48
CA GLU A 535 16.39 0.21 29.96
C GLU A 535 15.72 -1.15 29.75
N LYS A 536 14.40 -1.29 30.01
CA LYS A 536 13.68 -2.52 29.74
C LYS A 536 13.63 -2.83 28.24
N SER A 537 13.48 -1.80 27.43
CA SER A 537 13.54 -1.94 25.97
C SER A 537 14.90 -2.46 25.51
N ILE A 538 16.00 -1.91 26.04
CA ILE A 538 17.36 -2.38 25.74
C ILE A 538 17.50 -3.86 26.10
N ASP A 539 17.07 -4.26 27.29
CA ASP A 539 17.18 -5.66 27.75
C ASP A 539 16.38 -6.63 26.85
N ALA A 540 15.16 -6.26 26.48
CA ALA A 540 14.31 -7.08 25.61
C ALA A 540 14.92 -7.23 24.21
N ILE A 541 15.34 -6.12 23.57
CA ILE A 541 15.90 -6.14 22.23
C ILE A 541 17.25 -6.86 22.20
N GLN A 542 18.06 -6.72 23.24
CA GLN A 542 19.30 -7.50 23.34
C GLN A 542 19.04 -9.01 23.43
N ARG A 543 17.91 -9.44 24.03
CA ARG A 543 17.51 -10.86 23.99
C ARG A 543 17.15 -11.28 22.57
N ALA A 544 16.38 -10.44 21.84
CA ALA A 544 16.09 -10.68 20.44
C ALA A 544 17.37 -10.84 19.60
N LEU A 545 18.36 -9.96 19.78
CA LEU A 545 19.64 -10.00 19.05
C LEU A 545 20.53 -11.19 19.45
N ARG A 546 20.40 -11.74 20.66
CA ARG A 546 21.07 -13.02 21.00
C ARG A 546 20.50 -14.20 20.23
N LEU A 547 19.19 -14.18 19.95
CA LEU A 547 18.50 -15.21 19.16
C LEU A 547 18.75 -15.03 17.67
N LYS A 548 18.80 -13.79 17.20
CA LYS A 548 19.01 -13.43 15.79
C LYS A 548 19.97 -12.23 15.68
N PRO A 549 21.28 -12.48 15.61
CA PRO A 549 22.30 -11.42 15.63
C PRO A 549 22.31 -10.49 14.41
N ASP A 550 21.76 -10.93 13.28
CA ASP A 550 21.69 -10.20 12.01
C ASP A 550 20.35 -9.48 11.79
N ASP A 551 19.52 -9.33 12.84
CA ASP A 551 18.25 -8.62 12.75
C ASP A 551 18.48 -7.10 12.71
N SER A 552 18.51 -6.52 11.49
CA SER A 552 18.70 -5.08 11.29
C SER A 552 17.63 -4.23 11.96
N TYR A 553 16.38 -4.73 12.04
CA TYR A 553 15.32 -4.00 12.75
C TYR A 553 15.56 -3.95 14.26
N ALA A 554 15.96 -5.06 14.85
CA ALA A 554 16.34 -5.09 16.25
C ALA A 554 17.53 -4.16 16.54
N HIS A 555 18.55 -4.13 15.68
CA HIS A 555 19.64 -3.16 15.79
C HIS A 555 19.15 -1.72 15.72
N TYR A 556 18.23 -1.39 14.82
CA TYR A 556 17.62 -0.05 14.73
C TYR A 556 16.87 0.32 16.02
N LEU A 557 16.00 -0.56 16.50
CA LEU A 557 15.26 -0.34 17.77
C LEU A 557 16.22 -0.14 18.95
N LEU A 558 17.29 -0.92 18.98
CA LEU A 558 18.31 -0.81 20.04
C LEU A 558 19.06 0.52 19.96
N ALA A 559 19.40 0.98 18.75
CA ALA A 559 20.01 2.29 18.53
C ALA A 559 19.13 3.42 19.08
N VAL A 560 17.82 3.38 18.78
CA VAL A 560 16.84 4.35 19.29
C VAL A 560 16.78 4.32 20.82
N SER A 561 16.70 3.12 21.43
CA SER A 561 16.64 2.97 22.89
C SER A 561 17.90 3.49 23.59
N TYR A 562 19.08 3.19 23.04
CA TYR A 562 20.34 3.72 23.56
C TYR A 562 20.41 5.24 23.47
N TYR A 563 19.99 5.81 22.35
CA TYR A 563 20.00 7.27 22.19
C TYR A 563 19.07 7.96 23.19
N LYS A 564 17.85 7.47 23.32
CA LYS A 564 16.84 7.99 24.26
C LYS A 564 17.25 7.83 25.71
N SER A 565 18.03 6.79 26.05
CA SER A 565 18.62 6.61 27.38
C SER A 565 19.92 7.41 27.62
N GLY A 566 20.32 8.27 26.65
CA GLY A 566 21.52 9.13 26.74
C GLY A 566 22.84 8.44 26.36
N LYS A 567 22.81 7.24 25.84
CA LYS A 567 24.00 6.42 25.48
C LYS A 567 24.30 6.58 23.97
N LYS A 568 24.91 7.73 23.58
CA LYS A 568 25.16 8.06 22.16
C LYS A 568 26.06 7.04 21.44
N ALA A 569 27.19 6.62 22.05
CA ALA A 569 28.15 5.78 21.35
C ALA A 569 27.56 4.42 20.91
N PRO A 570 26.91 3.62 21.76
CA PRO A 570 26.25 2.40 21.32
C PRO A 570 25.07 2.67 20.37
N ALA A 571 24.39 3.81 20.47
CA ALA A 571 23.32 4.18 19.52
C ALA A 571 23.86 4.34 18.09
N VAL A 572 25.00 5.04 17.92
CA VAL A 572 25.66 5.19 16.62
C VAL A 572 26.17 3.85 16.12
N GLU A 573 26.83 3.04 16.96
CA GLU A 573 27.34 1.72 16.61
C GLU A 573 26.23 0.82 16.01
N HIS A 574 25.10 0.71 16.71
CA HIS A 574 24.00 -0.13 16.24
C HIS A 574 23.34 0.41 14.96
N ALA A 575 23.23 1.72 14.81
CA ALA A 575 22.74 2.31 13.56
C ALA A 575 23.70 2.09 12.37
N GLU A 576 25.01 2.09 12.60
CA GLU A 576 26.03 1.75 11.60
C GLU A 576 26.00 0.27 11.23
N ILE A 577 25.72 -0.65 12.18
CA ILE A 577 25.48 -2.06 11.88
C ILE A 577 24.30 -2.21 10.92
N VAL A 578 23.17 -1.50 11.15
CA VAL A 578 22.05 -1.49 10.21
C VAL A 578 22.51 -1.11 8.81
N LEU A 579 23.29 -0.03 8.67
CA LEU A 579 23.78 0.41 7.36
C LEU A 579 24.81 -0.54 6.74
N SER A 580 25.53 -1.33 7.53
CA SER A 580 26.43 -2.36 7.01
C SER A 580 25.69 -3.55 6.36
N HIS A 581 24.52 -3.89 6.90
CA HIS A 581 23.64 -4.91 6.34
C HIS A 581 22.78 -4.36 5.19
N PHE A 582 22.35 -3.10 5.32
CA PHE A 582 21.49 -2.46 4.36
C PHE A 582 21.87 -0.98 4.18
N GLU A 583 22.79 -0.70 3.27
CA GLU A 583 23.40 0.63 3.03
C GLU A 583 22.36 1.75 2.78
N ARG A 584 21.21 1.41 2.22
CA ARG A 584 20.11 2.34 1.90
C ARG A 584 18.97 2.30 2.93
N HIS A 585 19.24 1.97 4.19
CA HIS A 585 18.21 2.00 5.25
C HIS A 585 17.91 3.45 5.64
N PHE A 586 16.77 3.96 5.13
CA PHE A 586 16.40 5.38 5.23
C PHE A 586 16.40 5.90 6.68
N ASP A 587 15.70 5.19 7.60
CA ASP A 587 15.58 5.65 8.99
C ASP A 587 16.92 5.65 9.73
N ALA A 588 17.80 4.69 9.46
CA ALA A 588 19.13 4.67 10.06
C ALA A 588 20.00 5.83 9.56
N LEU A 589 19.90 6.17 8.26
CA LEU A 589 20.57 7.34 7.69
C LEU A 589 20.05 8.63 8.34
N LEU A 590 18.73 8.80 8.41
CA LEU A 590 18.11 9.97 9.02
C LEU A 590 18.39 10.06 10.53
N PHE A 591 18.38 8.93 11.23
CA PHE A 591 18.70 8.85 12.65
C PHE A 591 20.14 9.30 12.93
N LEU A 592 21.13 8.81 12.19
CA LEU A 592 22.51 9.22 12.32
C LEU A 592 22.71 10.69 11.96
N ALA A 593 22.09 11.15 10.87
CA ALA A 593 22.09 12.57 10.51
C ALA A 593 21.58 13.44 11.68
N ASN A 594 20.44 13.10 12.27
CA ASN A 594 19.88 13.87 13.38
C ASN A 594 20.76 13.83 14.63
N ILE A 595 21.33 12.68 14.99
CA ILE A 595 22.29 12.57 16.11
C ILE A 595 23.48 13.50 15.91
N TYR A 596 24.12 13.47 14.75
CA TYR A 596 25.28 14.31 14.47
C TYR A 596 24.92 15.80 14.41
N LYS A 597 23.73 16.15 13.89
CA LYS A 597 23.20 17.52 13.93
C LYS A 597 23.04 18.05 15.37
N GLU A 598 22.40 17.26 16.25
CA GLU A 598 22.15 17.66 17.64
C GLU A 598 23.43 17.85 18.45
N HIS A 599 24.49 17.13 18.08
CA HIS A 599 25.80 17.24 18.72
C HIS A 599 26.76 18.22 18.02
N GLY A 600 26.32 18.89 16.93
CA GLY A 600 27.16 19.84 16.20
C GLY A 600 28.27 19.22 15.35
N GLU A 601 28.23 17.89 15.13
CA GLU A 601 29.22 17.11 14.36
C GLU A 601 28.79 17.02 12.88
N TYR A 602 28.61 18.18 12.24
CA TYR A 602 28.02 18.28 10.90
C TYR A 602 28.86 17.62 9.81
N ASP A 603 30.18 17.60 9.97
CA ASP A 603 31.14 16.94 9.08
C ASP A 603 30.92 15.42 8.99
N LYS A 604 30.51 14.80 10.11
CA LYS A 604 30.21 13.38 10.15
C LYS A 604 28.79 13.07 9.61
N GLY A 605 27.86 14.00 9.80
CA GLY A 605 26.45 13.77 9.49
C GLY A 605 26.05 14.03 8.05
N ILE A 606 26.76 14.89 7.31
CA ILE A 606 26.32 15.35 5.99
C ILE A 606 26.20 14.20 4.97
N GLY A 607 27.12 13.25 4.99
CA GLY A 607 27.09 12.09 4.07
C GLY A 607 25.86 11.21 4.25
N TYR A 608 25.31 11.12 5.46
CA TYR A 608 24.05 10.38 5.70
C TYR A 608 22.86 11.14 5.12
N VAL A 609 22.85 12.47 5.19
CA VAL A 609 21.78 13.28 4.55
C VAL A 609 21.83 13.14 3.03
N GLU A 610 23.03 13.15 2.44
CA GLU A 610 23.22 12.97 0.99
C GLU A 610 22.69 11.60 0.53
N LYS A 611 23.05 10.52 1.23
CA LYS A 611 22.51 9.18 0.95
C LYS A 611 20.99 9.09 1.13
N ALA A 612 20.42 9.78 2.13
CA ALA A 612 18.98 9.82 2.32
C ALA A 612 18.27 10.55 1.16
N LEU A 613 18.87 11.63 0.65
CA LEU A 613 18.38 12.36 -0.54
C LEU A 613 18.45 11.56 -1.83
N GLU A 614 19.40 10.61 -1.96
CA GLU A 614 19.44 9.69 -3.10
C GLU A 614 18.26 8.69 -3.06
N ILE A 615 17.70 8.42 -1.86
CA ILE A 615 16.54 7.55 -1.69
C ILE A 615 15.24 8.32 -1.93
N GLU A 616 15.13 9.53 -1.35
CA GLU A 616 13.97 10.39 -1.45
C GLU A 616 14.33 11.79 -1.98
N PRO A 617 14.64 11.94 -3.27
CA PRO A 617 15.06 13.22 -3.85
C PRO A 617 13.94 14.28 -3.86
N GLY A 618 12.67 13.84 -3.70
CA GLY A 618 11.51 14.72 -3.59
C GLY A 618 11.30 15.34 -2.20
N SER A 619 11.90 14.78 -1.14
CA SER A 619 11.63 15.15 0.25
C SER A 619 12.05 16.60 0.56
N GLU A 620 11.07 17.44 0.90
CA GLU A 620 11.32 18.83 1.31
C GLU A 620 12.13 18.91 2.61
N ASP A 621 11.79 18.07 3.60
CA ASP A 621 12.47 18.04 4.89
C ASP A 621 13.96 17.69 4.76
N LEU A 622 14.31 16.73 3.90
CA LEU A 622 15.70 16.37 3.64
C LEU A 622 16.47 17.47 2.91
N LYS A 623 15.85 18.12 1.91
CA LYS A 623 16.46 19.27 1.21
C LYS A 623 16.76 20.42 2.17
N LEU A 624 15.80 20.72 3.05
CA LEU A 624 15.98 21.73 4.09
C LEU A 624 17.05 21.31 5.10
N LEU A 625 17.08 20.05 5.50
CA LEU A 625 18.09 19.48 6.39
C LEU A 625 19.49 19.60 5.76
N TYR A 626 19.64 19.25 4.49
CA TYR A 626 20.92 19.36 3.76
C TYR A 626 21.41 20.80 3.68
N ALA A 627 20.53 21.74 3.33
CA ALA A 627 20.86 23.16 3.31
C ALA A 627 21.32 23.67 4.70
N ASN A 628 20.66 23.20 5.77
CA ASN A 628 21.08 23.51 7.15
C ASN A 628 22.46 22.92 7.47
N TYR A 629 22.77 21.71 7.05
CA TYR A 629 24.10 21.11 7.23
C TYR A 629 25.18 21.91 6.53
N LEU A 630 24.97 22.31 5.28
CA LEU A 630 25.89 23.16 4.51
C LEU A 630 26.13 24.53 5.18
N LEU A 631 25.06 25.12 5.72
CA LEU A 631 25.16 26.38 6.46
C LEU A 631 26.05 26.23 7.70
N MET A 632 25.86 25.18 8.47
CA MET A 632 26.63 24.94 9.71
C MET A 632 28.08 24.54 9.42
N LEU A 633 28.36 23.87 8.29
CA LEU A 633 29.69 23.59 7.77
C LEU A 633 30.37 24.85 7.17
N LYS A 634 29.70 26.01 7.20
CA LYS A 634 30.16 27.29 6.63
C LYS A 634 30.30 27.27 5.11
N GLU A 635 29.72 26.32 4.44
CA GLU A 635 29.63 26.23 2.98
C GLU A 635 28.52 27.20 2.45
N TYR A 636 28.61 28.46 2.83
CA TYR A 636 27.53 29.45 2.67
C TYR A 636 27.05 29.59 1.22
N GLY A 637 27.99 29.48 0.26
CA GLY A 637 27.65 29.59 -1.16
C GLY A 637 26.83 28.38 -1.67
N LYS A 638 27.10 27.16 -1.15
CA LYS A 638 26.29 25.95 -1.46
C LYS A 638 24.95 26.01 -0.72
N ALA A 639 24.97 26.37 0.58
CA ALA A 639 23.77 26.51 1.38
C ALA A 639 22.78 27.49 0.75
N ARG A 640 23.27 28.66 0.27
CA ARG A 640 22.44 29.63 -0.43
C ARG A 640 21.72 29.00 -1.62
N ARG A 641 22.42 28.29 -2.50
CA ARG A 641 21.83 27.69 -3.68
C ARG A 641 20.74 26.64 -3.32
N GLU A 642 20.97 25.84 -2.29
CA GLU A 642 19.99 24.85 -1.87
C GLU A 642 18.74 25.50 -1.22
N TYR A 643 18.92 26.57 -0.44
CA TYR A 643 17.77 27.33 0.07
C TYR A 643 17.00 28.04 -1.04
N GLU A 644 17.69 28.63 -2.05
CA GLU A 644 17.05 29.24 -3.21
C GLU A 644 16.18 28.24 -3.95
N LYS A 645 16.70 27.04 -4.27
CA LYS A 645 15.93 25.93 -4.87
C LYS A 645 14.74 25.52 -4.01
N PHE A 646 14.94 25.44 -2.69
CA PHE A 646 13.87 25.06 -1.77
C PHE A 646 12.73 26.08 -1.76
N ILE A 647 13.06 27.38 -1.76
CA ILE A 647 12.08 28.47 -1.76
C ILE A 647 11.30 28.53 -3.09
N GLU A 648 11.89 28.10 -4.22
CA GLU A 648 11.16 27.95 -5.50
C GLU A 648 10.03 26.91 -5.38
N MET A 649 10.22 25.86 -4.58
CA MET A 649 9.22 24.80 -4.33
C MET A 649 8.24 25.21 -3.22
N SER A 650 8.74 25.79 -2.13
CA SER A 650 7.99 26.16 -0.92
C SER A 650 8.22 27.64 -0.55
N PRO A 651 7.60 28.60 -1.29
CA PRO A 651 7.91 30.04 -1.16
C PRO A 651 7.61 30.68 0.20
N GLU A 652 6.70 30.07 0.96
CA GLU A 652 6.24 30.61 2.26
C GLU A 652 6.93 29.98 3.48
N ASN A 653 7.91 29.09 3.26
CA ASN A 653 8.57 28.39 4.37
C ASN A 653 9.49 29.30 5.17
N PRO A 654 9.17 29.66 6.44
CA PRO A 654 9.93 30.62 7.23
C PRO A 654 11.34 30.12 7.59
N LYS A 655 11.53 28.80 7.74
CA LYS A 655 12.84 28.19 8.07
C LYS A 655 13.82 28.36 6.89
N ALA A 656 13.33 28.22 5.66
CA ALA A 656 14.15 28.40 4.46
C ALA A 656 14.55 29.85 4.26
N HIS A 657 13.64 30.81 4.44
CA HIS A 657 13.96 32.22 4.40
C HIS A 657 14.94 32.62 5.49
N HIS A 658 14.83 32.08 6.70
CA HIS A 658 15.80 32.30 7.78
C HIS A 658 17.18 31.75 7.37
N GLY A 659 17.28 30.52 6.92
CA GLY A 659 18.54 29.91 6.49
C GLY A 659 19.20 30.66 5.32
N LEU A 660 18.41 31.07 4.32
CA LEU A 660 18.88 31.89 3.21
C LEU A 660 19.39 33.26 3.69
N GLY A 661 18.68 33.87 4.64
CA GLY A 661 19.11 35.13 5.28
C GLY A 661 20.46 35.00 5.97
N LEU A 662 20.68 33.89 6.70
CA LEU A 662 21.96 33.59 7.33
C LEU A 662 23.06 33.36 6.29
N ALA A 663 22.79 32.60 5.24
CA ALA A 663 23.75 32.35 4.16
C ALA A 663 24.19 33.66 3.49
N HIS A 664 23.26 34.55 3.14
CA HIS A 664 23.57 35.90 2.61
C HIS A 664 24.33 36.78 3.62
N PHE A 665 23.96 36.72 4.90
CA PHE A 665 24.65 37.48 5.94
C PHE A 665 26.12 37.08 6.04
N PHE A 666 26.43 35.78 6.08
CA PHE A 666 27.81 35.31 6.18
C PHE A 666 28.61 35.47 4.88
N LEU A 667 27.95 35.60 3.73
CA LEU A 667 28.56 35.98 2.47
C LEU A 667 28.81 37.50 2.35
N GLY A 668 28.36 38.32 3.32
CA GLY A 668 28.48 39.76 3.29
C GLY A 668 27.42 40.50 2.45
N GLU A 669 26.41 39.75 1.95
CA GLU A 669 25.32 40.27 1.11
C GLU A 669 24.18 40.81 1.99
N TYR A 670 24.47 41.84 2.79
CA TYR A 670 23.62 42.30 3.90
C TYR A 670 22.23 42.78 3.46
N GLU A 671 22.10 43.45 2.31
CA GLU A 671 20.81 43.88 1.75
C GLU A 671 19.89 42.68 1.45
N LYS A 672 20.46 41.65 0.85
CA LYS A 672 19.71 40.39 0.56
C LYS A 672 19.32 39.68 1.85
N ALA A 673 20.25 39.63 2.82
CA ALA A 673 19.95 39.03 4.13
C ALA A 673 18.79 39.77 4.83
N ILE A 674 18.75 41.09 4.81
CA ILE A 674 17.65 41.88 5.36
C ILE A 674 16.33 41.53 4.66
N LYS A 675 16.33 41.39 3.33
CA LYS A 675 15.13 41.00 2.59
C LYS A 675 14.60 39.63 3.04
N CYS A 676 15.47 38.65 3.15
CA CYS A 676 15.09 37.27 3.58
C CYS A 676 14.53 37.28 5.01
N PHE A 677 15.20 37.89 5.98
CA PHE A 677 14.71 37.99 7.36
C PHE A 677 13.43 38.79 7.49
N THR A 678 13.16 39.73 6.57
CA THR A 678 11.91 40.48 6.55
C THR A 678 10.77 39.63 6.03
N LEU A 679 11.00 38.81 4.97
CA LEU A 679 10.04 37.84 4.43
C LEU A 679 9.70 36.80 5.47
N GLU A 680 10.69 36.20 6.14
CA GLU A 680 10.47 35.24 7.22
C GLU A 680 9.46 35.73 8.26
N LYS A 681 9.55 37.03 8.66
CA LYS A 681 8.63 37.63 9.64
C LYS A 681 7.18 37.67 9.20
N ASN A 682 6.92 37.70 7.90
CA ASN A 682 5.55 37.70 7.38
C ASN A 682 4.87 36.36 7.63
N PHE A 683 5.64 35.28 7.71
CA PHE A 683 5.13 33.93 7.89
C PHE A 683 5.19 33.47 9.36
N ARG A 684 6.32 33.72 10.05
CA ARG A 684 6.51 33.39 11.48
C ARG A 684 7.62 34.25 12.09
N SER A 685 7.36 34.90 13.23
CA SER A 685 8.37 35.67 13.93
C SER A 685 9.38 34.77 14.64
N ASN A 686 10.65 34.76 14.18
CA ASN A 686 11.77 34.16 14.89
C ASN A 686 12.55 35.29 15.65
N PRO A 687 12.66 35.22 16.97
CA PRO A 687 13.40 36.26 17.75
C PRO A 687 14.85 36.42 17.31
N ASP A 688 15.53 35.34 16.89
CA ASP A 688 16.94 35.41 16.47
C ASP A 688 17.14 36.21 15.16
N SER A 689 16.11 36.28 14.30
CA SER A 689 16.16 37.10 13.07
C SER A 689 16.31 38.59 13.36
N ASN A 690 15.79 39.09 14.49
CA ASN A 690 16.02 40.48 14.90
C ASN A 690 17.50 40.74 15.23
N PHE A 691 18.24 39.78 15.77
CA PHE A 691 19.67 39.90 15.99
C PHE A 691 20.42 40.08 14.66
N PHE A 692 20.19 39.19 13.71
CA PHE A 692 20.87 39.26 12.41
C PHE A 692 20.43 40.46 11.57
N LEU A 693 19.16 40.88 11.64
CA LEU A 693 18.71 42.16 11.07
C LEU A 693 19.48 43.33 11.65
N GLY A 694 19.61 43.39 12.99
CA GLY A 694 20.38 44.40 13.66
C GLY A 694 21.84 44.44 13.21
N MET A 695 22.46 43.26 13.16
CA MET A 695 23.86 43.15 12.69
C MET A 695 24.02 43.55 11.22
N ALA A 696 23.11 43.13 10.32
CA ALA A 696 23.13 43.45 8.91
C ALA A 696 22.96 44.98 8.68
N TYR A 697 22.00 45.66 9.36
CA TYR A 697 21.85 47.08 9.30
C TYR A 697 23.09 47.80 9.82
N GLY A 698 23.71 47.31 10.90
CA GLY A 698 24.95 47.83 11.43
C GLY A 698 26.12 47.76 10.45
N ARG A 699 26.25 46.63 9.70
CA ARG A 699 27.27 46.47 8.64
C ARG A 699 27.07 47.43 7.47
N LEU A 700 25.82 47.84 7.22
CA LEU A 700 25.47 48.85 6.20
C LEU A 700 25.53 50.31 6.71
N GLY A 701 26.06 50.57 7.91
CA GLY A 701 26.13 51.89 8.49
C GLY A 701 24.80 52.47 9.00
N LYS A 702 23.71 51.69 8.94
CA LYS A 702 22.38 52.15 9.38
C LYS A 702 22.20 51.92 10.88
N TYR A 703 23.05 52.59 11.70
CA TYR A 703 23.23 52.27 13.12
C TYR A 703 21.96 52.43 13.96
N GLN A 704 21.08 53.39 13.69
CA GLN A 704 19.84 53.52 14.44
C GLN A 704 18.94 52.29 14.26
N LYS A 705 18.76 51.85 12.99
CA LYS A 705 17.98 50.60 12.71
C LYS A 705 18.61 49.39 13.36
N ALA A 706 19.95 49.30 13.37
CA ALA A 706 20.68 48.23 14.02
C ALA A 706 20.34 48.14 15.52
N ILE A 707 20.40 49.28 16.21
CA ILE A 707 20.08 49.40 17.64
C ILE A 707 18.61 48.99 17.92
N ASP A 708 17.69 49.48 17.08
CA ASP A 708 16.26 49.19 17.26
C ASP A 708 15.94 47.69 17.14
N PHE A 709 16.51 46.99 16.15
CA PHE A 709 16.34 45.55 16.00
C PHE A 709 17.02 44.73 17.11
N LEU A 710 18.23 45.13 17.53
CA LEU A 710 18.93 44.46 18.64
C LEU A 710 18.18 44.64 19.98
N LYS A 711 17.56 45.84 20.22
CA LYS A 711 16.68 46.04 21.38
C LYS A 711 15.45 45.15 21.32
N LYS A 712 14.81 44.98 20.15
CA LYS A 712 13.71 44.05 19.96
C LYS A 712 14.13 42.62 20.26
N HIS A 713 15.31 42.17 19.78
CA HIS A 713 15.87 40.87 20.11
C HIS A 713 16.09 40.71 21.62
N LEU A 714 16.76 41.69 22.26
CA LEU A 714 17.03 41.67 23.70
C LEU A 714 15.74 41.56 24.53
N ALA A 715 14.70 42.30 24.13
CA ALA A 715 13.40 42.26 24.80
C ALA A 715 12.66 40.92 24.66
N SER A 716 12.94 40.16 23.60
CA SER A 716 12.35 38.85 23.34
C SER A 716 13.10 37.70 24.02
N LEU A 717 14.29 37.95 24.55
CA LEU A 717 15.13 36.91 25.19
C LEU A 717 14.71 36.66 26.65
N PRO A 718 14.48 35.43 27.06
CA PRO A 718 14.33 35.07 28.48
C PRO A 718 15.54 35.47 29.31
N ALA A 719 15.33 35.77 30.62
CA ALA A 719 16.38 36.21 31.52
C ALA A 719 17.53 35.22 31.64
N GLU A 720 17.23 33.93 31.55
CA GLU A 720 18.18 32.80 31.67
C GLU A 720 19.16 32.70 30.49
N LYS A 721 18.86 33.33 29.34
CA LYS A 721 19.75 33.34 28.17
C LYS A 721 20.85 34.39 28.27
N ILE A 722 21.58 34.38 29.40
CA ILE A 722 22.55 35.40 29.80
C ILE A 722 23.56 35.70 28.68
N GLU A 723 24.11 34.68 28.04
CA GLU A 723 25.14 34.84 27.00
C GLU A 723 24.60 35.55 25.74
N LYS A 724 23.40 35.16 25.28
CA LYS A 724 22.72 35.81 24.14
C LYS A 724 22.39 37.27 24.47
N ARG A 725 21.96 37.56 25.71
CA ARG A 725 21.69 38.93 26.19
C ARG A 725 22.94 39.78 26.17
N LYS A 726 24.07 39.30 26.76
CA LYS A 726 25.35 39.98 26.74
C LYS A 726 25.83 40.32 25.33
N ARG A 727 25.70 39.39 24.38
CA ARG A 727 26.06 39.63 22.97
C ARG A 727 25.21 40.72 22.33
N ALA A 728 23.92 40.73 22.59
CA ALA A 728 23.02 41.77 22.07
C ALA A 728 23.34 43.14 22.68
N GLU A 729 23.59 43.21 24.00
CA GLU A 729 23.97 44.44 24.72
C GLU A 729 25.31 45.01 24.22
N ALA A 730 26.31 44.14 24.04
CA ALA A 730 27.60 44.55 23.47
C ALA A 730 27.46 45.10 22.05
N ALA A 731 26.64 44.46 21.19
CA ALA A 731 26.37 44.93 19.84
C ALA A 731 25.62 46.28 19.84
N ILE A 732 24.66 46.47 20.75
CA ILE A 732 23.95 47.76 20.92
C ILE A 732 24.96 48.87 21.29
N SER A 733 25.79 48.68 22.33
CA SER A 733 26.79 49.64 22.79
C SER A 733 27.79 49.99 21.67
N TYR A 734 28.25 48.98 20.91
CA TYR A 734 29.13 49.19 19.76
C TYR A 734 28.49 50.09 18.70
N PHE A 735 27.26 49.84 18.29
CA PHE A 735 26.61 50.67 17.28
C PHE A 735 26.16 52.04 17.80
N GLN A 736 25.88 52.19 19.10
CA GLN A 736 25.69 53.51 19.72
C GLN A 736 26.94 54.37 19.59
N SER A 737 28.12 53.84 19.97
CA SER A 737 29.40 54.57 19.85
C SER A 737 29.76 54.91 18.38
N LYS A 738 29.41 54.08 17.43
CA LYS A 738 29.59 54.36 16.00
C LYS A 738 28.64 55.45 15.49
N ARG A 739 27.38 55.45 15.95
CA ARG A 739 26.40 56.52 15.61
C ARG A 739 26.80 57.86 16.11
N GLU A 740 27.39 57.93 17.32
CA GLU A 740 27.86 59.23 17.92
C GLU A 740 29.11 59.81 17.24
N ARG A 741 29.89 58.95 16.55
CA ARG A 741 31.10 59.35 15.83
C ARG A 741 30.87 59.73 14.37
N ASN A 742 29.73 59.40 13.81
CA ASN A 742 29.29 59.76 12.45
C ASN A 742 28.20 60.84 12.52
#